data_7aa64322b8fd58cf5d42835dd7d46d56
#
_entry.id   7aa64322b8fd58cf5d42835dd7d46d56
#
_cell.length_a   1.000
_cell.length_b   1.000
_cell.length_c   1.000
_cell.angle_alpha   90.00
_cell.angle_beta   90.00
_cell.angle_gamma   90.00
#
_symmetry.space_group_name_H-M   'P 1'
#
loop_
_entity.id
_entity.type
_entity.pdbx_description
1 polymer ?
#
loop_
_entity_poly.entity_id
_entity_poly.type
_entity_poly.pdbx_seq_one_letter_code
_entity_poly.pdbx_strand_id
1 'polypeptide(L)'
;DVWNTYQTWFGIVFQSFESILIYKNNAIHAIKPKIRFGNSFYVNNNYYVVETGVGLRVLVNDTLQTINDDLLFSRDEIQSITPVNATDLLIGTMNNGLFVLTEQTLKPWNTEISEELRGSKLYCGSFQNNTYLFGTIKSGLFLVNEKGEIQEHLSRSNGLQNNTVLSLFVDRQNNIWLGLDIGIDFLKSSLPTSVINDNFNIAATYATAVHKGRIYIGTNQGLYTKELGKIRSHIDIKYDLVEGMEGQVWNLTVAGGELLCGHHTGAFSIDGLKSRKLTNSRGVWNFRTIPGHDNLLISGTYDGLITFQKENGGRWEYRNKVEGVDISSKDLKITNDNWLWISHGYLGLFHIRLNENLDSAVVKKEYKGTGNLPDELPYILHESGGDFFISTRQGIYKFDEQNDLFYKPEDLNHFFGELQLIYLLQEDHARNLWYSASKGMGVFRLLEDGNYTNISTPFLDLNNARVSPFDNIYIQDPDNIFIGTQNGLIHYDPSIYKNYSDKIDVHINRVSISSKREDSLWYFSGNSQAGHREIKEDFSLPHQWNNISFRFSSPDMENAGRIEYSYFLNNFDDDWSEWTTSNMKEYTNLHGGNYCFEVKARNIYNNLSTVDRFYFNVKPPASLSYKALIIYSLLLAGIILITIYFYVRRIEKIRLQEKTRQQNAFRKTEQTLEEQKLAAEREIMQLRNEKLQSDMKHKNKELTSATYHILQKNKFLNSLKQEISTLIQGAKNDSFIAELKRINRKIDRDIQNEKSWEVFDRYFDEVHQEFHSRLRSMHPELTPGELRLCSYLRMNVSTKEIAPLMNISVRGVEISRYRLRKKLKLDQSANLVDYLMQI
;
A
#
# COMPACT_ATOMS: atom_id res chain seq x y z
N ASP A 1 12.95 5.85 -40.96
CA ASP A 1 12.55 5.97 -39.56
C ASP A 1 11.69 7.21 -39.41
N VAL A 2 10.53 7.09 -38.72
CA VAL A 2 9.66 8.22 -38.36
C VAL A 2 10.12 8.76 -37.02
N TRP A 3 10.34 10.07 -36.93
CA TRP A 3 10.83 10.75 -35.73
C TRP A 3 9.69 11.39 -34.93
N ASN A 4 8.75 12.03 -35.66
CA ASN A 4 7.64 12.69 -35.05
C ASN A 4 6.31 12.30 -35.74
N THR A 5 5.24 12.21 -34.98
CA THR A 5 3.89 11.98 -35.49
C THR A 5 2.95 12.97 -34.83
N TYR A 6 2.15 13.66 -35.67
CA TYR A 6 1.18 14.66 -35.21
C TYR A 6 -0.20 14.34 -35.74
N GLN A 7 -1.16 14.35 -34.86
CA GLN A 7 -2.57 14.42 -35.25
C GLN A 7 -2.93 15.89 -35.45
N THR A 8 -3.26 16.26 -36.68
CA THR A 8 -3.59 17.63 -37.04
C THR A 8 -5.04 17.72 -37.57
N TRP A 9 -5.56 18.91 -37.69
CA TRP A 9 -6.89 19.11 -38.25
C TRP A 9 -7.01 18.68 -39.75
N PHE A 10 -5.87 18.65 -40.46
CA PHE A 10 -5.81 18.28 -41.88
C PHE A 10 -5.35 16.83 -42.13
N GLY A 11 -5.08 16.05 -41.11
CA GLY A 11 -4.69 14.65 -41.21
C GLY A 11 -3.62 14.23 -40.19
N ILE A 12 -3.09 13.02 -40.33
CA ILE A 12 -1.98 12.52 -39.51
C ILE A 12 -0.66 12.77 -40.26
N VAL A 13 0.27 13.47 -39.63
CA VAL A 13 1.57 13.80 -40.20
C VAL A 13 2.62 12.90 -39.57
N PHE A 14 3.39 12.22 -40.41
CA PHE A 14 4.58 11.47 -40.01
C PHE A 14 5.82 12.16 -40.59
N GLN A 15 6.79 12.45 -39.76
CA GLN A 15 7.99 13.15 -40.16
C GLN A 15 9.24 12.28 -39.99
N SER A 16 10.05 12.26 -41.03
CA SER A 16 11.41 11.73 -41.04
C SER A 16 12.38 12.82 -41.54
N PHE A 17 13.68 12.52 -41.57
CA PHE A 17 14.69 13.43 -42.17
C PHE A 17 14.51 13.55 -43.69
N GLU A 18 13.99 12.53 -44.35
CA GLU A 18 13.90 12.44 -45.81
C GLU A 18 12.51 12.78 -46.36
N SER A 19 11.47 12.80 -45.51
CA SER A 19 10.10 13.05 -45.97
C SER A 19 9.16 13.42 -44.86
N ILE A 20 8.14 14.18 -45.19
CA ILE A 20 6.92 14.38 -44.40
C ILE A 20 5.81 13.63 -45.13
N LEU A 21 5.16 12.72 -44.48
CA LEU A 21 4.04 11.94 -44.97
C LEU A 21 2.76 12.41 -44.31
N ILE A 22 1.79 12.83 -45.05
CA ILE A 22 0.47 13.30 -44.58
C ILE A 22 -0.56 12.26 -44.96
N TYR A 23 -1.12 11.57 -43.96
CA TYR A 23 -2.23 10.64 -44.18
C TYR A 23 -3.56 11.34 -44.00
N LYS A 24 -4.33 11.46 -45.11
CA LYS A 24 -5.63 12.13 -45.17
C LYS A 24 -6.53 11.40 -46.16
N ASN A 25 -7.79 11.19 -45.81
CA ASN A 25 -8.81 10.60 -46.71
C ASN A 25 -8.34 9.27 -47.34
N ASN A 26 -7.72 8.37 -46.58
CA ASN A 26 -7.14 7.10 -47.04
C ASN A 26 -6.03 7.22 -48.08
N ALA A 27 -5.43 8.41 -48.23
CA ALA A 27 -4.30 8.66 -49.13
C ALA A 27 -3.12 9.21 -48.36
N ILE A 28 -1.90 8.92 -48.88
CA ILE A 28 -0.65 9.46 -48.33
C ILE A 28 -0.11 10.50 -49.33
N HIS A 29 0.10 11.70 -48.83
CA HIS A 29 0.79 12.75 -49.57
C HIS A 29 2.22 12.89 -48.97
N ALA A 30 3.25 12.84 -49.84
CA ALA A 30 4.65 12.90 -49.44
C ALA A 30 5.29 14.21 -49.90
N ILE A 31 5.95 14.90 -48.97
CA ILE A 31 6.75 16.09 -49.22
C ILE A 31 8.20 15.75 -48.95
N LYS A 32 9.09 16.05 -49.92
CA LYS A 32 10.52 15.82 -49.78
C LYS A 32 11.28 17.13 -49.57
N PRO A 33 12.35 17.14 -48.75
CA PRO A 33 13.21 18.28 -48.54
C PRO A 33 14.18 18.46 -49.69
N LYS A 34 14.80 19.62 -49.82
CA LYS A 34 15.94 19.86 -50.74
C LYS A 34 17.21 19.12 -50.24
N ILE A 35 17.46 19.16 -48.95
CA ILE A 35 18.61 18.46 -48.33
C ILE A 35 18.06 17.45 -47.31
N ARG A 36 17.59 17.92 -46.19
CA ARG A 36 16.93 17.11 -45.16
C ARG A 36 16.03 17.97 -44.28
N PHE A 37 15.03 17.36 -43.66
CA PHE A 37 14.26 17.99 -42.60
C PHE A 37 15.01 17.85 -41.25
N GLY A 38 14.93 18.90 -40.41
CA GLY A 38 15.25 18.86 -39.01
C GLY A 38 14.01 18.55 -38.16
N ASN A 39 13.95 19.10 -36.95
CA ASN A 39 12.80 18.93 -36.08
C ASN A 39 11.54 19.62 -36.64
N SER A 40 10.39 19.08 -36.30
CA SER A 40 9.09 19.63 -36.64
C SER A 40 8.25 19.83 -35.37
N PHE A 41 7.28 20.75 -35.50
CA PHE A 41 6.44 21.18 -34.37
C PHE A 41 5.02 21.48 -34.87
N TYR A 42 4.03 21.18 -34.00
CA TYR A 42 2.64 21.52 -34.26
C TYR A 42 2.18 22.49 -33.19
N VAL A 43 2.03 23.76 -33.57
CA VAL A 43 1.75 24.89 -32.67
C VAL A 43 0.70 25.81 -33.30
N ASN A 44 -0.28 26.26 -32.49
CA ASN A 44 -1.35 27.13 -32.93
C ASN A 44 -2.04 26.64 -34.21
N ASN A 45 -2.34 25.31 -34.29
CA ASN A 45 -2.91 24.65 -35.46
C ASN A 45 -2.07 24.70 -36.74
N ASN A 46 -0.81 25.09 -36.66
CA ASN A 46 0.12 25.12 -37.79
C ASN A 46 1.21 24.08 -37.61
N TYR A 47 1.60 23.44 -38.70
CA TYR A 47 2.72 22.51 -38.74
C TYR A 47 3.98 23.21 -39.21
N TYR A 48 4.98 23.28 -38.38
CA TYR A 48 6.27 23.90 -38.67
C TYR A 48 7.34 22.83 -38.81
N VAL A 49 8.29 23.06 -39.70
CA VAL A 49 9.47 22.18 -39.86
C VAL A 49 10.71 23.01 -40.25
N VAL A 50 11.81 22.65 -39.66
CA VAL A 50 13.12 23.21 -40.05
C VAL A 50 13.66 22.41 -41.24
N GLU A 51 13.98 23.10 -42.35
CA GLU A 51 14.60 22.48 -43.51
C GLU A 51 16.03 22.99 -43.66
N THR A 52 17.01 22.07 -43.61
CA THR A 52 18.42 22.41 -43.70
C THR A 52 18.72 23.20 -44.97
N GLY A 53 19.38 24.36 -44.80
CA GLY A 53 19.75 25.27 -45.91
C GLY A 53 18.61 26.10 -46.49
N VAL A 54 17.41 26.02 -45.90
CA VAL A 54 16.23 26.77 -46.35
C VAL A 54 15.68 27.64 -45.23
N GLY A 55 15.64 27.10 -43.95
CA GLY A 55 15.13 27.81 -42.78
C GLY A 55 13.88 27.18 -42.19
N LEU A 56 13.13 27.97 -41.45
CA LEU A 56 11.85 27.54 -40.84
C LEU A 56 10.72 27.68 -41.88
N ARG A 57 9.98 26.56 -42.02
CA ARG A 57 8.86 26.47 -42.96
C ARG A 57 7.57 26.12 -42.27
N VAL A 58 6.46 26.56 -42.83
CA VAL A 58 5.12 26.20 -42.37
C VAL A 58 4.38 25.47 -43.51
N LEU A 59 3.58 24.50 -43.14
CA LEU A 59 2.71 23.77 -44.07
C LEU A 59 1.42 24.56 -44.31
N VAL A 60 1.20 24.98 -45.56
CA VAL A 60 0.01 25.69 -46.00
C VAL A 60 -0.48 25.03 -47.31
N ASN A 61 -1.76 24.61 -47.34
CA ASN A 61 -2.38 23.95 -48.49
C ASN A 61 -1.48 22.85 -49.10
N ASP A 62 -1.04 21.89 -48.28
CA ASP A 62 -0.20 20.75 -48.64
C ASP A 62 1.19 21.13 -49.26
N THR A 63 1.62 22.37 -49.11
CA THR A 63 2.91 22.89 -49.55
C THR A 63 3.68 23.58 -48.43
N LEU A 64 5.01 23.46 -48.43
CA LEU A 64 5.86 24.14 -47.44
C LEU A 64 6.22 25.53 -47.91
N GLN A 65 5.90 26.54 -47.11
CA GLN A 65 6.29 27.94 -47.33
C GLN A 65 7.34 28.34 -46.30
N THR A 66 8.38 29.03 -46.73
CA THR A 66 9.43 29.57 -45.86
C THR A 66 8.88 30.82 -45.15
N ILE A 67 8.98 30.83 -43.84
CA ILE A 67 8.58 31.97 -43.00
C ILE A 67 9.81 32.74 -42.48
N ASN A 68 10.94 32.07 -42.33
CA ASN A 68 12.19 32.70 -41.89
C ASN A 68 13.39 31.86 -42.37
N ASP A 69 14.41 32.55 -42.97
CA ASP A 69 15.61 31.96 -43.53
C ASP A 69 16.89 32.34 -42.73
N ASP A 70 16.76 32.85 -41.51
CA ASP A 70 17.85 33.22 -40.64
C ASP A 70 18.86 32.09 -40.51
N LEU A 71 20.16 32.47 -40.46
CA LEU A 71 21.27 31.55 -40.33
C LEU A 71 21.21 30.71 -39.02
N LEU A 72 20.47 31.19 -38.05
CA LEU A 72 20.22 30.42 -36.80
C LEU A 72 19.66 29.05 -37.11
N PHE A 73 18.68 28.95 -38.02
CA PHE A 73 18.06 27.68 -38.42
C PHE A 73 19.00 26.73 -39.17
N SER A 74 20.19 27.22 -39.60
CA SER A 74 21.19 26.40 -40.25
C SER A 74 22.40 26.07 -39.38
N ARG A 75 22.58 26.83 -38.28
CA ARG A 75 23.77 26.75 -37.40
C ARG A 75 23.52 26.11 -36.06
N ASP A 76 22.27 26.13 -35.62
CA ASP A 76 21.87 25.55 -34.33
C ASP A 76 20.63 24.67 -34.50
N GLU A 77 20.52 23.66 -33.70
CA GLU A 77 19.35 22.78 -33.68
C GLU A 77 18.21 23.47 -32.94
N ILE A 78 17.10 23.67 -33.62
CA ILE A 78 15.86 24.13 -33.02
C ILE A 78 15.24 22.96 -32.28
N GLN A 79 15.07 23.12 -30.97
CA GLN A 79 14.61 22.06 -30.07
C GLN A 79 13.18 22.26 -29.58
N SER A 80 12.69 23.50 -29.64
CA SER A 80 11.30 23.79 -29.30
C SER A 80 10.74 24.97 -30.10
N ILE A 81 9.46 24.88 -30.42
CA ILE A 81 8.64 26.01 -30.87
C ILE A 81 7.40 26.03 -29.99
N THR A 82 7.16 27.14 -29.30
CA THR A 82 6.01 27.31 -28.41
C THR A 82 5.33 28.62 -28.69
N PRO A 83 4.04 28.80 -28.42
CA PRO A 83 3.36 30.05 -28.66
C PRO A 83 3.78 31.14 -27.66
N VAL A 84 3.98 32.36 -28.09
CA VAL A 84 3.97 33.56 -27.22
C VAL A 84 2.54 34.14 -27.19
N ASN A 85 1.89 34.17 -28.33
CA ASN A 85 0.49 34.56 -28.52
C ASN A 85 -0.07 33.84 -29.73
N ALA A 86 -1.19 34.33 -30.31
CA ALA A 86 -1.80 33.71 -31.48
C ALA A 86 -0.91 33.71 -32.73
N THR A 87 -0.01 34.68 -32.86
CA THR A 87 0.82 34.92 -34.05
C THR A 87 2.31 34.72 -33.82
N ASP A 88 2.78 35.10 -32.66
CA ASP A 88 4.21 35.07 -32.33
C ASP A 88 4.63 33.74 -31.70
N LEU A 89 5.83 33.32 -32.07
CA LEU A 89 6.41 32.03 -31.63
C LEU A 89 7.67 32.26 -30.80
N LEU A 90 7.81 31.47 -29.74
CA LEU A 90 9.07 31.35 -29.00
C LEU A 90 9.85 30.17 -29.56
N ILE A 91 11.01 30.46 -30.10
CA ILE A 91 11.95 29.49 -30.70
C ILE A 91 13.02 29.17 -29.70
N GLY A 92 13.14 27.93 -29.34
CA GLY A 92 14.18 27.42 -28.44
C GLY A 92 15.26 26.68 -29.18
N THR A 93 16.52 27.08 -28.97
CA THR A 93 17.69 26.50 -29.60
C THR A 93 18.52 25.69 -28.59
N MET A 94 19.26 24.71 -29.07
CA MET A 94 20.12 23.90 -28.21
C MET A 94 21.20 24.71 -27.48
N ASN A 95 21.85 25.67 -28.16
CA ASN A 95 23.04 26.34 -27.65
C ASN A 95 22.93 27.87 -27.52
N ASN A 96 21.98 28.51 -28.21
CA ASN A 96 21.93 29.97 -28.29
C ASN A 96 20.80 30.60 -27.48
N GLY A 97 20.03 29.78 -26.67
CA GLY A 97 18.93 30.25 -25.86
C GLY A 97 17.64 30.42 -26.64
N LEU A 98 16.83 31.39 -26.26
CA LEU A 98 15.47 31.59 -26.76
C LEU A 98 15.37 32.84 -27.62
N PHE A 99 14.52 32.77 -28.67
CA PHE A 99 14.23 33.86 -29.60
C PHE A 99 12.73 33.99 -29.79
N VAL A 100 12.24 35.21 -29.95
CA VAL A 100 10.86 35.49 -30.35
C VAL A 100 10.82 35.75 -31.84
N LEU A 101 10.00 35.00 -32.58
CA LEU A 101 9.68 35.22 -33.99
C LEU A 101 8.35 35.92 -34.06
N THR A 102 8.37 37.19 -34.48
CA THR A 102 7.23 38.04 -34.72
C THR A 102 7.14 38.33 -36.21
N GLU A 103 6.08 37.90 -36.88
CA GLU A 103 5.96 37.91 -38.34
C GLU A 103 7.15 37.24 -39.04
N GLN A 104 8.13 37.99 -39.56
CA GLN A 104 9.36 37.47 -40.15
C GLN A 104 10.62 37.88 -39.40
N THR A 105 10.48 38.59 -38.28
CA THR A 105 11.61 39.14 -37.53
C THR A 105 11.94 38.22 -36.33
N LEU A 106 13.17 37.73 -36.28
CA LEU A 106 13.68 36.93 -35.19
C LEU A 106 14.51 37.81 -34.22
N LYS A 107 14.10 37.84 -32.93
CA LYS A 107 14.79 38.65 -31.90
C LYS A 107 15.16 37.78 -30.70
N PRO A 108 16.35 37.93 -30.11
CA PRO A 108 16.67 37.24 -28.84
C PRO A 108 15.67 37.59 -27.76
N TRP A 109 15.21 36.58 -27.00
CA TRP A 109 14.41 36.76 -25.80
C TRP A 109 15.35 36.84 -24.59
N ASN A 110 15.79 38.07 -24.29
CA ASN A 110 16.76 38.30 -23.23
C ASN A 110 16.12 38.21 -21.84
N THR A 111 16.07 37.01 -21.29
CA THR A 111 15.48 36.67 -20.01
C THR A 111 16.41 35.76 -19.22
N GLU A 112 16.16 35.64 -17.91
CA GLU A 112 16.95 34.77 -17.04
C GLU A 112 17.02 33.34 -17.58
N ILE A 113 15.88 32.76 -17.97
CA ILE A 113 15.84 31.41 -18.55
C ILE A 113 16.63 31.28 -19.84
N SER A 114 16.64 32.29 -20.70
CA SER A 114 17.36 32.24 -21.97
C SER A 114 18.89 32.17 -21.76
N GLU A 115 19.39 32.85 -20.73
CA GLU A 115 20.79 32.73 -20.30
C GLU A 115 21.12 31.33 -19.79
N GLU A 116 20.25 30.80 -18.89
CA GLU A 116 20.43 29.50 -18.28
C GLU A 116 20.40 28.37 -19.31
N LEU A 117 19.50 28.41 -20.29
CA LEU A 117 19.40 27.40 -21.33
C LEU A 117 20.60 27.30 -22.26
N ARG A 118 21.37 28.39 -22.44
CA ARG A 118 22.64 28.34 -23.20
C ARG A 118 23.63 27.37 -22.59
N GLY A 119 23.75 27.36 -21.25
CA GLY A 119 24.63 26.47 -20.51
C GLY A 119 24.09 25.04 -20.39
N SER A 120 22.79 24.94 -20.23
CA SER A 120 22.06 23.70 -19.89
C SER A 120 21.74 22.83 -21.09
N LYS A 121 21.80 23.35 -22.31
CA LYS A 121 21.46 22.69 -23.58
C LYS A 121 19.99 22.27 -23.64
N LEU A 122 19.16 23.15 -24.14
CA LEU A 122 17.75 22.86 -24.40
C LEU A 122 17.58 21.65 -25.32
N TYR A 123 16.67 20.73 -25.00
CA TYR A 123 16.40 19.57 -25.83
C TYR A 123 14.93 19.44 -26.24
N CYS A 124 14.02 19.84 -25.39
CA CYS A 124 12.57 19.85 -25.68
C CYS A 124 11.88 21.00 -24.95
N GLY A 125 10.74 21.44 -25.48
CA GLY A 125 9.93 22.49 -24.85
C GLY A 125 8.45 22.31 -25.13
N SER A 126 7.64 22.78 -24.20
CA SER A 126 6.17 22.79 -24.28
C SER A 126 5.63 24.07 -23.65
N PHE A 127 4.39 24.44 -23.96
CA PHE A 127 3.69 25.54 -23.33
C PHE A 127 2.26 25.12 -22.99
N GLN A 128 1.91 25.28 -21.73
CA GLN A 128 0.57 24.95 -21.24
C GLN A 128 0.24 25.77 -20.00
N ASN A 129 -1.01 26.22 -19.89
CA ASN A 129 -1.51 26.96 -18.73
C ASN A 129 -0.61 28.16 -18.35
N ASN A 130 -0.22 28.95 -19.35
CA ASN A 130 0.64 30.12 -19.22
C ASN A 130 2.05 29.83 -18.64
N THR A 131 2.48 28.57 -18.75
CA THR A 131 3.79 28.12 -18.28
C THR A 131 4.56 27.48 -19.43
N TYR A 132 5.78 27.94 -19.66
CA TYR A 132 6.76 27.27 -20.51
C TYR A 132 7.46 26.17 -19.73
N LEU A 133 7.61 25.02 -20.35
CA LEU A 133 8.34 23.86 -19.85
C LEU A 133 9.55 23.65 -20.73
N PHE A 134 10.75 23.70 -20.19
CA PHE A 134 12.00 23.49 -20.94
C PHE A 134 12.77 22.32 -20.35
N GLY A 135 12.88 21.26 -21.13
CA GLY A 135 13.70 20.10 -20.81
C GLY A 135 15.09 20.24 -21.41
N THR A 136 16.11 19.96 -20.62
CA THR A 136 17.52 20.16 -20.96
C THR A 136 18.31 18.86 -20.90
N ILE A 137 19.51 18.86 -21.49
CA ILE A 137 20.44 17.73 -21.39
C ILE A 137 21.16 17.70 -20.03
N LYS A 138 21.50 18.87 -19.46
CA LYS A 138 22.39 18.92 -18.31
C LYS A 138 21.72 19.25 -16.98
N SER A 139 20.67 20.03 -17.03
CA SER A 139 20.10 20.70 -15.84
C SER A 139 18.67 20.29 -15.50
N GLY A 140 18.09 19.31 -16.19
CA GLY A 140 16.73 18.86 -15.90
C GLY A 140 15.66 19.71 -16.56
N LEU A 141 14.59 19.98 -15.81
CA LEU A 141 13.38 20.68 -16.26
C LEU A 141 13.27 22.06 -15.61
N PHE A 142 12.98 23.06 -16.42
CA PHE A 142 12.60 24.41 -15.97
C PHE A 142 11.13 24.69 -16.28
N LEU A 143 10.41 25.18 -15.27
CA LEU A 143 9.07 25.75 -15.40
C LEU A 143 9.19 27.27 -15.34
N VAL A 144 8.66 27.96 -16.35
CA VAL A 144 8.95 29.38 -16.59
C VAL A 144 7.65 30.12 -16.91
N ASN A 145 7.44 31.28 -16.33
CA ASN A 145 6.28 32.09 -16.64
C ASN A 145 6.41 32.83 -17.99
N GLU A 146 5.35 33.50 -18.42
CA GLU A 146 5.31 34.23 -19.69
C GLU A 146 6.33 35.39 -19.78
N LYS A 147 6.89 35.83 -18.65
CA LYS A 147 7.91 36.87 -18.60
C LYS A 147 9.35 36.30 -18.71
N GLY A 148 9.50 34.98 -18.72
CA GLY A 148 10.80 34.33 -18.74
C GLY A 148 11.47 34.20 -17.36
N GLU A 149 10.69 34.38 -16.28
CA GLU A 149 11.16 34.18 -14.93
C GLU A 149 10.98 32.70 -14.55
N ILE A 150 12.03 32.10 -14.00
CA ILE A 150 12.02 30.71 -13.57
C ILE A 150 11.12 30.59 -12.34
N GLN A 151 10.07 29.77 -12.45
CA GLN A 151 9.15 29.47 -11.35
C GLN A 151 9.62 28.24 -10.56
N GLU A 152 10.08 27.22 -11.29
CA GLU A 152 10.57 25.97 -10.74
C GLU A 152 11.74 25.45 -11.56
N HIS A 153 12.68 24.81 -10.88
CA HIS A 153 13.77 24.08 -11.51
C HIS A 153 13.89 22.68 -10.87
N LEU A 154 13.68 21.66 -11.66
CA LEU A 154 13.76 20.26 -11.24
C LEU A 154 14.96 19.57 -11.87
N SER A 155 15.74 18.94 -11.02
CA SER A 155 16.97 18.25 -11.41
C SER A 155 17.14 16.97 -10.58
N ARG A 156 18.20 16.23 -10.82
CA ARG A 156 18.53 15.05 -10.02
C ARG A 156 18.74 15.37 -8.54
N SER A 157 19.18 16.58 -8.20
CA SER A 157 19.39 16.99 -6.81
C SER A 157 18.10 17.17 -6.02
N ASN A 158 16.97 17.34 -6.72
CA ASN A 158 15.70 17.66 -6.08
C ASN A 158 14.49 16.82 -6.57
N GLY A 159 14.76 15.65 -7.17
CA GLY A 159 13.69 14.68 -7.39
C GLY A 159 13.70 13.95 -8.72
N LEU A 160 14.32 14.47 -9.77
CA LEU A 160 14.42 13.73 -11.03
C LEU A 160 15.37 12.55 -10.92
N GLN A 161 15.09 11.48 -11.64
CA GLN A 161 16.01 10.34 -11.76
C GLN A 161 17.27 10.71 -12.57
N ASN A 162 17.12 11.60 -13.57
CA ASN A 162 18.19 12.02 -14.47
C ASN A 162 18.00 13.49 -14.91
N ASN A 163 19.10 14.22 -15.10
CA ASN A 163 19.06 15.60 -15.61
C ASN A 163 18.77 15.70 -17.11
N THR A 164 18.95 14.63 -17.87
CA THR A 164 18.71 14.62 -19.31
C THR A 164 17.24 14.37 -19.59
N VAL A 165 16.52 15.41 -19.97
CA VAL A 165 15.12 15.37 -20.36
C VAL A 165 15.01 15.37 -21.86
N LEU A 166 14.57 14.25 -22.45
CA LEU A 166 14.51 14.04 -23.89
C LEU A 166 13.13 14.35 -24.48
N SER A 167 12.09 14.23 -23.68
CA SER A 167 10.72 14.51 -24.14
C SER A 167 9.83 15.00 -23.00
N LEU A 168 8.82 15.77 -23.35
CA LEU A 168 7.83 16.34 -22.45
C LEU A 168 6.42 16.02 -22.97
N PHE A 169 5.56 15.63 -22.07
CA PHE A 169 4.13 15.52 -22.37
C PHE A 169 3.33 16.00 -21.16
N VAL A 170 2.36 16.85 -21.39
CA VAL A 170 1.42 17.30 -20.36
C VAL A 170 0.09 16.61 -20.59
N ASP A 171 -0.38 15.88 -19.60
CA ASP A 171 -1.64 15.15 -19.69
C ASP A 171 -2.86 16.06 -19.47
N ARG A 172 -4.07 15.50 -19.63
CA ARG A 172 -5.33 16.23 -19.48
C ARG A 172 -5.59 16.74 -18.06
N GLN A 173 -4.89 16.18 -17.06
CA GLN A 173 -4.97 16.58 -15.66
C GLN A 173 -3.86 17.58 -15.29
N ASN A 174 -3.12 18.06 -16.29
CA ASN A 174 -1.96 18.97 -16.15
C ASN A 174 -0.75 18.35 -15.45
N ASN A 175 -0.67 17.04 -15.31
CA ASN A 175 0.54 16.39 -14.85
C ASN A 175 1.57 16.32 -15.99
N ILE A 176 2.85 16.38 -15.65
CA ILE A 176 3.96 16.43 -16.59
C ILE A 176 4.66 15.08 -16.62
N TRP A 177 4.75 14.53 -17.84
CA TRP A 177 5.53 13.32 -18.12
C TRP A 177 6.86 13.70 -18.74
N LEU A 178 7.93 13.17 -18.21
CA LEU A 178 9.30 13.37 -18.65
C LEU A 178 9.86 12.06 -19.16
N GLY A 179 10.19 12.02 -20.45
CA GLY A 179 11.05 10.96 -21.00
C GLY A 179 12.50 11.35 -20.78
N LEU A 180 13.19 10.62 -19.93
CA LEU A 180 14.56 10.85 -19.57
C LEU A 180 15.52 9.95 -20.38
N ASP A 181 16.81 10.23 -20.35
CA ASP A 181 17.82 9.33 -20.94
C ASP A 181 17.76 7.94 -20.29
N ILE A 182 17.47 7.91 -18.99
CA ILE A 182 17.23 6.66 -18.25
C ILE A 182 15.93 6.79 -17.47
N GLY A 183 14.88 6.15 -17.96
CA GLY A 183 13.58 6.06 -17.29
C GLY A 183 12.58 7.14 -17.69
N ILE A 184 11.46 7.14 -16.98
CA ILE A 184 10.36 8.08 -17.14
C ILE A 184 10.03 8.64 -15.76
N ASP A 185 9.93 9.97 -15.67
CA ASP A 185 9.44 10.65 -14.48
C ASP A 185 8.02 11.18 -14.72
N PHE A 186 7.22 11.14 -13.68
CA PHE A 186 5.86 11.66 -13.65
C PHE A 186 5.72 12.70 -12.55
N LEU A 187 5.43 13.94 -12.95
CA LEU A 187 5.27 15.09 -12.07
C LEU A 187 3.79 15.34 -11.80
N LYS A 188 3.40 15.25 -10.54
CA LYS A 188 2.04 15.59 -10.09
C LYS A 188 1.92 17.09 -9.85
N SER A 189 1.84 17.88 -10.91
CA SER A 189 1.85 19.35 -10.82
C SER A 189 0.50 19.96 -10.40
N SER A 190 -0.58 19.19 -10.47
CA SER A 190 -1.93 19.63 -10.09
C SER A 190 -2.30 19.38 -8.63
N LEU A 191 -1.36 18.86 -7.81
CA LEU A 191 -1.64 18.61 -6.40
C LEU A 191 -1.55 19.90 -5.56
N PRO A 192 -2.46 20.09 -4.59
CA PRO A 192 -2.34 21.14 -3.59
C PRO A 192 -1.21 20.90 -2.59
N THR A 193 -0.57 19.74 -2.65
CA THR A 193 0.52 19.33 -1.75
C THR A 193 1.86 19.29 -2.46
N SER A 194 2.90 19.79 -1.82
CA SER A 194 4.30 19.58 -2.21
C SER A 194 5.11 18.97 -1.07
N VAL A 195 6.13 18.18 -1.41
CA VAL A 195 6.89 17.37 -0.46
C VAL A 195 8.30 17.90 -0.31
N ILE A 196 8.72 18.16 0.92
CA ILE A 196 10.09 18.52 1.31
C ILE A 196 10.62 17.36 2.14
N ASN A 197 11.49 16.54 1.55
CA ASN A 197 11.93 15.25 2.10
C ASN A 197 13.47 15.12 2.13
N ASP A 198 13.96 13.91 2.19
CA ASP A 198 15.40 13.60 2.21
C ASP A 198 16.18 14.17 1.02
N ASN A 199 15.56 14.41 -0.13
CA ASN A 199 16.21 15.11 -1.25
C ASN A 199 16.64 16.52 -0.85
N PHE A 200 16.04 17.08 0.18
CA PHE A 200 16.31 18.39 0.76
C PHE A 200 16.99 18.30 2.14
N ASN A 201 17.47 17.14 2.54
CA ASN A 201 17.99 16.80 3.87
C ASN A 201 16.94 16.96 5.01
N ILE A 202 15.65 16.84 4.72
CA ILE A 202 14.57 16.91 5.72
C ILE A 202 14.00 15.52 5.97
N ALA A 203 14.27 15.02 7.16
CA ALA A 203 13.78 13.72 7.64
C ALA A 203 12.43 13.88 8.38
N ALA A 204 12.05 12.88 9.19
CA ALA A 204 10.80 12.91 9.96
C ALA A 204 10.64 14.20 10.73
N THR A 205 9.57 14.94 10.45
CA THR A 205 9.33 16.32 10.95
C THR A 205 8.32 16.33 12.09
N TYR A 206 8.71 16.88 13.22
CA TYR A 206 7.91 16.98 14.45
C TYR A 206 7.45 18.40 14.79
N ALA A 207 8.13 19.41 14.27
CA ALA A 207 7.79 20.80 14.54
C ALA A 207 8.10 21.69 13.34
N THR A 208 7.26 22.68 13.11
CA THR A 208 7.47 23.68 12.06
C THR A 208 7.11 25.06 12.62
N ALA A 209 7.85 26.08 12.24
CA ALA A 209 7.54 27.47 12.54
C ALA A 209 8.08 28.39 11.46
N VAL A 210 7.40 29.52 11.26
CA VAL A 210 7.93 30.63 10.46
C VAL A 210 8.22 31.79 11.39
N HIS A 211 9.43 32.33 11.30
CA HIS A 211 9.85 33.48 12.13
C HIS A 211 10.84 34.37 11.36
N LYS A 212 10.62 35.67 11.39
CA LYS A 212 11.48 36.70 10.72
C LYS A 212 11.81 36.36 9.26
N GLY A 213 10.80 35.92 8.47
CA GLY A 213 10.96 35.59 7.07
C GLY A 213 11.73 34.27 6.77
N ARG A 214 11.90 33.42 7.77
CA ARG A 214 12.51 32.08 7.61
C ARG A 214 11.55 30.98 8.08
N ILE A 215 11.54 29.88 7.36
CA ILE A 215 10.91 28.65 7.83
C ILE A 215 11.93 27.83 8.62
N TYR A 216 11.49 27.28 9.74
CA TYR A 216 12.26 26.36 10.59
C TYR A 216 11.55 25.02 10.66
N ILE A 217 12.30 23.95 10.42
CA ILE A 217 11.80 22.57 10.35
C ILE A 217 12.55 21.74 11.39
N GLY A 218 11.86 21.35 12.42
CA GLY A 218 12.37 20.50 13.49
C GLY A 218 12.14 19.02 13.17
N THR A 219 13.24 18.29 13.05
CA THR A 219 13.23 16.87 12.66
C THR A 219 13.78 15.96 13.77
N ASN A 220 13.80 14.67 13.52
CA ASN A 220 14.50 13.70 14.36
C ASN A 220 16.03 13.82 14.28
N GLN A 221 16.56 14.57 13.31
CA GLN A 221 18.02 14.71 13.06
C GLN A 221 18.55 16.10 13.39
N GLY A 222 17.72 17.14 13.40
CA GLY A 222 18.13 18.49 13.67
C GLY A 222 17.06 19.53 13.40
N LEU A 223 17.42 20.79 13.63
CA LEU A 223 16.66 21.97 13.26
C LEU A 223 17.23 22.55 11.97
N TYR A 224 16.43 22.56 10.93
CA TYR A 224 16.80 23.11 9.64
C TYR A 224 16.04 24.39 9.34
N THR A 225 16.65 25.29 8.58
CA THR A 225 16.01 26.57 8.22
C THR A 225 16.34 27.00 6.81
N LYS A 226 15.46 27.79 6.24
CA LYS A 226 15.62 28.44 4.95
C LYS A 226 14.87 29.78 4.93
N GLU A 227 15.29 30.70 4.10
CA GLU A 227 14.50 31.92 3.84
C GLU A 227 13.15 31.52 3.19
N LEU A 228 12.09 32.18 3.68
CA LEU A 228 10.76 31.96 3.18
C LEU A 228 10.60 32.70 1.82
N GLY A 229 11.14 32.09 0.77
CA GLY A 229 10.92 32.53 -0.59
C GLY A 229 9.57 32.05 -1.14
N LYS A 230 9.46 31.94 -2.47
CA LYS A 230 8.35 31.18 -3.07
C LYS A 230 8.47 29.72 -2.61
N ILE A 231 7.63 29.29 -1.70
CA ILE A 231 7.70 27.98 -1.04
C ILE A 231 7.63 26.81 -2.05
N ARG A 232 6.95 27.04 -3.15
CA ARG A 232 6.83 26.06 -4.28
C ARG A 232 7.98 26.14 -5.27
N SER A 233 8.80 27.20 -5.21
CA SER A 233 9.95 27.31 -6.09
C SER A 233 11.06 26.39 -5.60
N HIS A 234 11.38 25.37 -6.36
CA HIS A 234 12.50 24.47 -6.11
C HIS A 234 13.83 25.03 -6.64
N ILE A 235 13.92 26.34 -6.77
CA ILE A 235 15.16 27.05 -7.09
C ILE A 235 15.92 27.22 -5.78
N ASP A 236 17.14 26.75 -5.70
CA ASP A 236 18.00 26.81 -4.50
C ASP A 236 17.42 26.15 -3.23
N ILE A 237 17.59 24.82 -3.11
CA ILE A 237 16.84 24.01 -2.15
C ILE A 237 17.65 23.55 -0.97
N LYS A 238 18.64 24.31 -0.57
CA LYS A 238 19.40 23.91 0.60
C LYS A 238 18.73 24.44 1.87
N TYR A 239 18.30 23.51 2.72
CA TYR A 239 17.98 23.83 4.10
C TYR A 239 19.26 23.75 4.92
N ASP A 240 19.56 24.82 5.63
CA ASP A 240 20.75 24.89 6.47
C ASP A 240 20.44 24.35 7.86
N LEU A 241 21.33 23.52 8.40
CA LEU A 241 21.26 23.10 9.79
C LEU A 241 21.59 24.28 10.68
N VAL A 242 20.75 24.60 11.66
CA VAL A 242 21.01 25.61 12.68
C VAL A 242 22.15 25.12 13.57
N GLU A 243 23.13 25.96 13.84
CA GLU A 243 24.35 25.65 14.59
C GLU A 243 24.02 25.05 15.98
N GLY A 244 24.57 23.85 16.26
CA GLY A 244 24.41 23.16 17.54
C GLY A 244 23.02 22.57 17.77
N MET A 245 22.24 22.40 16.70
CA MET A 245 20.87 21.88 16.79
C MET A 245 20.72 20.50 16.14
N GLU A 246 21.76 19.68 16.16
CA GLU A 246 21.71 18.27 15.79
C GLU A 246 20.90 17.45 16.80
N GLY A 247 20.08 16.52 16.32
CA GLY A 247 19.25 15.64 17.13
C GLY A 247 17.77 16.03 17.13
N GLN A 248 17.02 15.44 18.02
CA GLN A 248 15.55 15.54 17.99
C GLN A 248 15.05 16.91 18.45
N VAL A 249 14.28 17.55 17.59
CA VAL A 249 13.53 18.80 17.87
C VAL A 249 12.07 18.44 18.07
N TRP A 250 11.55 18.74 19.25
CA TRP A 250 10.18 18.37 19.61
C TRP A 250 9.16 19.47 19.34
N ASN A 251 9.57 20.72 19.52
CA ASN A 251 8.65 21.85 19.44
C ASN A 251 9.39 23.11 18.97
N LEU A 252 8.65 23.93 18.25
CA LEU A 252 9.02 25.27 17.87
C LEU A 252 7.88 26.22 18.24
N THR A 253 8.19 27.26 19.03
CA THR A 253 7.19 28.22 19.50
C THR A 253 7.73 29.62 19.39
N VAL A 254 6.98 30.53 18.77
CA VAL A 254 7.28 31.96 18.80
C VAL A 254 6.62 32.58 20.03
N ALA A 255 7.41 33.04 20.99
CA ALA A 255 6.94 33.65 22.21
C ALA A 255 7.62 34.99 22.43
N GLY A 256 6.84 36.05 22.61
CA GLY A 256 7.35 37.38 22.87
C GLY A 256 8.37 37.89 21.83
N GLY A 257 8.25 37.47 20.57
CA GLY A 257 9.14 37.87 19.47
C GLY A 257 10.44 37.07 19.35
N GLU A 258 10.64 36.02 20.15
CA GLU A 258 11.74 35.04 20.01
C GLU A 258 11.20 33.71 19.53
N LEU A 259 11.97 32.98 18.72
CA LEU A 259 11.73 31.58 18.39
C LEU A 259 12.39 30.71 19.44
N LEU A 260 11.60 29.95 20.16
CA LEU A 260 12.04 28.96 21.13
C LEU A 260 11.96 27.57 20.53
N CYS A 261 12.98 26.75 20.81
CA CYS A 261 13.09 25.40 20.35
C CYS A 261 13.17 24.43 21.55
N GLY A 262 12.22 23.53 21.59
CA GLY A 262 12.23 22.40 22.51
C GLY A 262 12.97 21.22 21.88
N HIS A 263 14.08 20.83 22.47
CA HIS A 263 15.02 19.86 21.95
C HIS A 263 15.27 18.73 22.95
N HIS A 264 15.72 17.56 22.49
CA HIS A 264 16.01 16.43 23.40
C HIS A 264 17.13 16.73 24.42
N THR A 265 18.03 17.70 24.13
CA THR A 265 19.13 18.08 25.02
C THR A 265 18.87 19.34 25.83
N GLY A 266 17.69 19.99 25.67
CA GLY A 266 17.38 21.22 26.37
C GLY A 266 16.41 22.11 25.63
N ALA A 267 16.29 23.34 26.09
CA ALA A 267 15.63 24.43 25.39
C ALA A 267 16.63 25.39 24.78
N PHE A 268 16.25 25.94 23.64
CA PHE A 268 17.09 26.92 22.93
C PHE A 268 16.27 28.10 22.44
N SER A 269 16.89 29.26 22.36
CA SER A 269 16.40 30.42 21.59
C SER A 269 17.12 30.47 20.27
N ILE A 270 16.39 30.68 19.17
CA ILE A 270 16.90 30.59 17.79
C ILE A 270 16.82 31.97 17.14
N ASP A 271 17.92 32.39 16.51
CA ASP A 271 17.96 33.60 15.70
C ASP A 271 18.76 33.36 14.41
N GLY A 272 18.06 33.23 13.30
CA GLY A 272 18.64 32.84 12.03
C GLY A 272 19.27 31.43 12.07
N LEU A 273 20.56 31.33 11.84
CA LEU A 273 21.33 30.09 11.91
C LEU A 273 21.98 29.83 13.28
N LYS A 274 21.77 30.73 14.25
CA LYS A 274 22.39 30.62 15.57
C LYS A 274 21.41 30.11 16.61
N SER A 275 21.89 29.26 17.50
CA SER A 275 21.17 28.84 18.69
C SER A 275 21.81 29.34 19.97
N ARG A 276 21.00 29.68 20.95
CA ARG A 276 21.41 30.01 22.32
C ARG A 276 20.70 29.07 23.28
N LYS A 277 21.47 28.26 23.98
CA LYS A 277 20.93 27.32 24.95
C LYS A 277 20.38 28.04 26.18
N LEU A 278 19.18 27.70 26.58
CA LEU A 278 18.47 28.25 27.75
C LEU A 278 18.61 27.32 28.97
N THR A 279 18.52 26.02 28.78
CA THR A 279 18.62 25.03 29.86
C THR A 279 19.19 23.71 29.38
N ASN A 280 19.73 22.91 30.31
CA ASN A 280 20.15 21.54 30.13
C ASN A 280 19.07 20.51 30.49
N SER A 281 17.86 20.95 30.88
CA SER A 281 16.75 20.03 31.14
C SER A 281 16.37 19.27 29.87
N ARG A 282 16.53 17.96 29.90
CA ARG A 282 16.38 17.12 28.70
C ARG A 282 14.92 16.98 28.28
N GLY A 283 14.71 16.87 26.97
CA GLY A 283 13.40 16.55 26.40
C GLY A 283 12.36 17.64 26.62
N VAL A 284 12.68 18.87 26.25
CA VAL A 284 11.70 19.95 26.32
C VAL A 284 10.65 19.78 25.24
N TRP A 285 9.43 19.44 25.66
CA TRP A 285 8.34 19.06 24.79
C TRP A 285 7.56 20.21 24.16
N ASN A 286 7.39 21.30 24.91
CA ASN A 286 6.53 22.43 24.54
C ASN A 286 6.88 23.68 25.33
N PHE A 287 6.33 24.81 24.90
CA PHE A 287 6.31 26.05 25.64
C PHE A 287 4.87 26.57 25.73
N ARG A 288 4.39 26.89 26.93
CA ARG A 288 3.04 27.39 27.16
C ARG A 288 3.08 28.69 27.93
N THR A 289 2.34 29.67 27.48
CA THR A 289 2.11 30.87 28.23
C THR A 289 1.23 30.58 29.45
N ILE A 290 1.48 31.25 30.54
CA ILE A 290 0.70 31.11 31.75
C ILE A 290 -0.33 32.23 31.75
N PRO A 291 -1.65 31.92 31.86
CA PRO A 291 -2.69 32.95 31.89
C PRO A 291 -2.41 34.02 32.98
N GLY A 292 -2.50 35.27 32.60
CA GLY A 292 -2.21 36.42 33.53
C GLY A 292 -0.73 36.72 33.72
N HIS A 293 0.20 35.99 33.05
CA HIS A 293 1.64 36.19 33.19
C HIS A 293 2.35 36.20 31.84
N ASP A 294 2.26 37.29 31.09
CA ASP A 294 2.85 37.41 29.72
C ASP A 294 4.37 37.30 29.68
N ASN A 295 5.04 37.44 30.83
CA ASN A 295 6.49 37.33 30.98
C ASN A 295 6.95 35.95 31.48
N LEU A 296 6.05 34.97 31.63
CA LEU A 296 6.37 33.64 32.10
C LEU A 296 5.92 32.56 31.10
N LEU A 297 6.76 31.54 30.92
CA LEU A 297 6.42 30.32 30.22
C LEU A 297 6.64 29.12 31.12
N ILE A 298 5.83 28.11 30.95
CA ILE A 298 6.03 26.78 31.49
C ILE A 298 6.23 25.77 30.35
N SER A 299 7.09 24.81 30.57
CA SER A 299 7.42 23.76 29.62
C SER A 299 7.40 22.40 30.28
N GLY A 300 6.83 21.44 29.59
CA GLY A 300 6.98 20.02 29.93
C GLY A 300 8.32 19.49 29.48
N THR A 301 8.91 18.61 30.26
CA THR A 301 10.18 17.93 29.95
C THR A 301 10.04 16.40 30.13
N TYR A 302 11.10 15.65 29.86
CA TYR A 302 11.13 14.21 30.19
C TYR A 302 10.96 13.95 31.69
N ASP A 303 11.43 14.89 32.52
CA ASP A 303 11.59 14.69 33.96
C ASP A 303 10.75 15.71 34.77
N GLY A 304 9.66 16.22 34.21
CA GLY A 304 8.75 17.14 34.90
C GLY A 304 8.50 18.47 34.19
N LEU A 305 8.36 19.52 34.96
CA LEU A 305 8.06 20.85 34.46
C LEU A 305 9.20 21.82 34.78
N ILE A 306 9.41 22.77 33.87
CA ILE A 306 10.35 23.87 34.02
C ILE A 306 9.67 25.18 33.65
N THR A 307 10.17 26.31 34.21
CA THR A 307 9.65 27.64 33.87
C THR A 307 10.74 28.50 33.25
N PHE A 308 10.30 29.43 32.44
CA PHE A 308 11.15 30.47 31.85
C PHE A 308 10.55 31.83 32.18
N GLN A 309 11.41 32.82 32.33
CA GLN A 309 11.04 34.19 32.56
C GLN A 309 11.65 35.10 31.48
N LYS A 310 10.88 36.11 31.09
CA LYS A 310 11.36 37.13 30.17
C LYS A 310 12.02 38.23 30.93
N GLU A 311 13.31 38.48 30.68
CA GLU A 311 14.05 39.54 31.34
C GLU A 311 13.69 40.94 30.79
N ASN A 312 14.16 42.00 31.49
CA ASN A 312 13.95 43.37 31.09
C ASN A 312 14.56 43.73 29.71
N GLY A 313 15.43 42.91 29.15
CA GLY A 313 15.96 43.01 27.80
C GLY A 313 15.13 42.33 26.73
N GLY A 314 13.98 41.77 27.08
CA GLY A 314 13.09 41.10 26.15
C GLY A 314 13.45 39.66 25.79
N ARG A 315 14.47 39.08 26.44
CA ARG A 315 14.95 37.70 26.17
C ARG A 315 14.38 36.72 27.20
N TRP A 316 14.14 35.50 26.72
CA TRP A 316 13.75 34.38 27.57
C TRP A 316 14.97 33.74 28.22
N GLU A 317 14.86 33.51 29.55
CA GLU A 317 15.85 32.81 30.37
C GLU A 317 15.20 31.69 31.18
N TYR A 318 15.95 30.64 31.47
CA TYR A 318 15.52 29.59 32.40
C TYR A 318 15.34 30.18 33.82
N ARG A 319 14.22 29.84 34.44
CA ARG A 319 13.91 30.35 35.80
C ARG A 319 14.14 29.23 36.82
N ASN A 320 13.34 28.15 36.79
CA ASN A 320 13.43 27.05 37.75
C ASN A 320 12.79 25.75 37.22
N LYS A 321 13.13 24.64 37.86
CA LYS A 321 12.34 23.40 37.80
C LYS A 321 11.17 23.53 38.79
N VAL A 322 10.00 22.97 38.41
CA VAL A 322 8.83 22.90 39.31
C VAL A 322 8.95 21.66 40.17
N GLU A 323 8.99 21.82 41.49
CA GLU A 323 9.09 20.74 42.44
C GLU A 323 7.77 19.96 42.57
N GLY A 324 7.86 18.65 42.80
CA GLY A 324 6.71 17.74 42.98
C GLY A 324 6.07 17.25 41.69
N VAL A 325 6.67 17.57 40.52
CA VAL A 325 6.24 17.07 39.20
C VAL A 325 7.43 16.41 38.53
N ASP A 326 7.58 15.13 38.74
CA ASP A 326 8.69 14.32 38.19
C ASP A 326 8.19 13.30 37.18
N ILE A 327 7.27 13.71 36.28
CA ILE A 327 6.68 12.90 35.21
C ILE A 327 6.90 13.55 33.86
N SER A 328 7.08 12.76 32.81
CA SER A 328 7.19 13.28 31.45
C SER A 328 5.92 14.03 31.05
N SER A 329 6.06 15.30 30.74
CA SER A 329 4.95 16.25 30.58
C SER A 329 4.81 16.73 29.15
N LYS A 330 4.73 15.77 28.21
CA LYS A 330 4.62 16.07 26.78
C LYS A 330 3.32 16.80 26.47
N ASP A 331 2.22 16.28 26.91
CA ASP A 331 0.90 16.90 26.70
C ASP A 331 0.48 17.65 27.94
N LEU A 332 0.54 18.97 27.83
CA LEU A 332 0.36 19.95 28.92
C LEU A 332 -0.63 21.03 28.50
N LYS A 333 -1.63 21.23 29.31
CA LYS A 333 -2.59 22.36 29.21
C LYS A 333 -2.70 23.09 30.54
N ILE A 334 -2.77 24.40 30.47
CA ILE A 334 -2.91 25.29 31.65
C ILE A 334 -4.32 25.84 31.62
N THR A 335 -4.99 25.73 32.76
CA THR A 335 -6.27 26.37 33.02
C THR A 335 -6.08 27.59 33.93
N ASN A 336 -7.15 28.23 34.32
CA ASN A 336 -7.09 29.40 35.23
C ASN A 336 -6.57 29.01 36.62
N ASP A 337 -6.15 29.97 37.38
CA ASP A 337 -5.75 29.84 38.82
C ASP A 337 -4.61 28.85 39.08
N ASN A 338 -3.59 28.82 38.20
CA ASN A 338 -2.41 27.99 38.30
C ASN A 338 -2.69 26.47 38.28
N TRP A 339 -3.86 26.05 37.83
CA TRP A 339 -4.15 24.65 37.53
C TRP A 339 -3.67 24.28 36.18
N LEU A 340 -3.19 23.03 36.07
CA LEU A 340 -2.73 22.46 34.82
C LEU A 340 -3.10 20.99 34.72
N TRP A 341 -3.27 20.54 33.49
CA TRP A 341 -3.44 19.16 33.13
C TRP A 341 -2.21 18.64 32.43
N ILE A 342 -1.75 17.44 32.83
CA ILE A 342 -0.69 16.71 32.12
C ILE A 342 -1.25 15.37 31.75
N SER A 343 -1.14 15.01 30.48
CA SER A 343 -1.40 13.64 30.05
C SER A 343 -0.09 12.90 29.83
N HIS A 344 0.00 11.73 30.46
CA HIS A 344 1.13 10.81 30.29
C HIS A 344 0.67 9.53 29.60
N GLY A 345 1.39 9.09 28.56
CA GLY A 345 0.98 7.99 27.69
C GLY A 345 0.73 6.64 28.39
N TYR A 346 1.30 6.41 29.57
CA TYR A 346 1.19 5.16 30.33
C TYR A 346 0.67 5.31 31.76
N LEU A 347 0.80 6.52 32.35
CA LEU A 347 0.40 6.76 33.73
C LEU A 347 -1.01 7.34 33.85
N GLY A 348 -1.54 7.92 32.78
CA GLY A 348 -2.85 8.52 32.80
C GLY A 348 -2.81 10.05 32.81
N LEU A 349 -3.79 10.65 33.42
CA LEU A 349 -4.02 12.09 33.46
C LEU A 349 -3.74 12.62 34.87
N PHE A 350 -3.03 13.73 34.92
CA PHE A 350 -2.70 14.43 36.15
C PHE A 350 -3.33 15.83 36.15
N HIS A 351 -4.01 16.18 37.23
CA HIS A 351 -4.53 17.51 37.49
C HIS A 351 -3.75 18.11 38.67
N ILE A 352 -3.00 19.17 38.39
CA ILE A 352 -1.99 19.70 39.29
C ILE A 352 -2.26 21.18 39.51
N ARG A 353 -2.18 21.62 40.74
CA ARG A 353 -2.17 23.03 41.08
C ARG A 353 -0.78 23.45 41.51
N LEU A 354 -0.27 24.51 40.92
CA LEU A 354 0.97 25.15 41.34
C LEU A 354 0.72 26.21 42.42
N ASN A 355 1.76 26.45 43.21
CA ASN A 355 1.77 27.58 44.12
C ASN A 355 1.80 28.92 43.36
N GLU A 356 1.65 30.04 44.10
CA GLU A 356 1.66 31.41 43.54
C GLU A 356 2.99 31.75 42.83
N ASN A 357 4.09 31.17 43.30
CA ASN A 357 5.41 31.36 42.70
C ASN A 357 5.66 30.50 41.47
N LEU A 358 4.79 29.57 41.18
CA LEU A 358 4.93 28.62 40.04
C LEU A 358 6.22 27.76 40.09
N ASP A 359 6.71 27.46 41.29
CA ASP A 359 7.93 26.69 41.52
C ASP A 359 7.68 25.34 42.16
N SER A 360 6.47 25.05 42.64
CA SER A 360 6.12 23.77 43.26
C SER A 360 4.64 23.41 43.10
N ALA A 361 4.38 22.10 43.06
CA ALA A 361 3.02 21.56 43.02
C ALA A 361 2.45 21.48 44.45
N VAL A 362 1.31 22.14 44.69
CA VAL A 362 0.62 22.15 46.00
C VAL A 362 -0.53 21.13 46.05
N VAL A 363 -1.09 20.78 44.88
CA VAL A 363 -2.10 19.74 44.74
C VAL A 363 -1.74 18.87 43.52
N LYS A 364 -1.84 17.57 43.66
CA LYS A 364 -1.66 16.61 42.56
C LYS A 364 -2.71 15.50 42.63
N LYS A 365 -3.59 15.45 41.66
CA LYS A 365 -4.58 14.39 41.49
C LYS A 365 -4.21 13.54 40.25
N GLU A 366 -4.49 12.27 40.31
CA GLU A 366 -4.22 11.31 39.22
C GLU A 366 -5.51 10.61 38.82
N TYR A 367 -5.75 10.51 37.52
CA TYR A 367 -6.88 9.79 36.94
C TYR A 367 -6.39 8.78 35.90
N LYS A 368 -6.70 7.50 36.15
CA LYS A 368 -6.47 6.39 35.23
C LYS A 368 -7.55 5.35 35.48
N GLY A 369 -8.51 5.25 34.58
CA GLY A 369 -9.67 4.41 34.78
C GLY A 369 -10.52 4.83 35.98
N THR A 370 -10.37 6.05 36.47
CA THR A 370 -11.07 6.63 37.60
C THR A 370 -11.81 7.90 37.17
N GLY A 371 -12.75 8.40 37.99
CA GLY A 371 -13.51 9.61 37.66
C GLY A 371 -14.33 9.46 36.37
N ASN A 372 -14.79 8.26 36.02
CA ASN A 372 -15.52 7.89 34.81
C ASN A 372 -14.70 7.91 33.50
N LEU A 373 -13.37 8.06 33.56
CA LEU A 373 -12.51 7.85 32.38
C LEU A 373 -12.33 6.36 32.07
N PRO A 374 -12.22 5.98 30.81
CA PRO A 374 -11.91 4.59 30.45
C PRO A 374 -10.50 4.17 30.92
N ASP A 375 -10.29 2.90 31.23
CA ASP A 375 -8.97 2.38 31.59
C ASP A 375 -7.95 2.42 30.43
N GLU A 376 -8.45 2.49 29.20
CA GLU A 376 -7.64 2.42 27.99
C GLU A 376 -6.97 3.75 27.65
N LEU A 377 -5.65 3.75 27.63
CA LEU A 377 -4.82 4.89 27.26
C LEU A 377 -4.55 4.96 25.75
N PRO A 378 -4.15 6.09 25.18
CA PRO A 378 -3.84 7.37 25.84
C PRO A 378 -5.05 8.27 26.03
N TYR A 379 -4.91 9.26 26.88
CA TYR A 379 -5.78 10.42 26.98
C TYR A 379 -5.07 11.63 26.35
N ILE A 380 -5.69 12.31 25.40
CA ILE A 380 -5.09 13.45 24.70
C ILE A 380 -5.86 14.73 25.06
N LEU A 381 -5.12 15.77 25.41
CA LEU A 381 -5.68 17.05 25.87
C LEU A 381 -5.92 17.98 24.68
N HIS A 382 -7.13 18.53 24.57
CA HIS A 382 -7.50 19.48 23.53
C HIS A 382 -8.13 20.73 24.10
N GLU A 383 -7.98 21.82 23.35
CA GLU A 383 -8.63 23.08 23.59
C GLU A 383 -9.11 23.64 22.25
N SER A 384 -10.36 24.03 22.17
CA SER A 384 -10.95 24.65 20.99
C SER A 384 -12.12 25.51 21.38
N GLY A 385 -12.22 26.72 20.81
CA GLY A 385 -13.30 27.67 21.15
C GLY A 385 -13.38 28.08 22.62
N GLY A 386 -12.29 27.93 23.38
CA GLY A 386 -12.27 28.16 24.85
C GLY A 386 -12.72 26.94 25.67
N ASP A 387 -13.12 25.85 25.03
CA ASP A 387 -13.49 24.58 25.66
C ASP A 387 -12.29 23.65 25.80
N PHE A 388 -12.12 23.13 27.04
CA PHE A 388 -11.13 22.08 27.32
C PHE A 388 -11.80 20.72 27.34
N PHE A 389 -11.22 19.75 26.63
CA PHE A 389 -11.72 18.37 26.60
C PHE A 389 -10.60 17.35 26.34
N ILE A 390 -10.92 16.08 26.58
CA ILE A 390 -10.01 14.95 26.52
C ILE A 390 -10.51 13.97 25.47
N SER A 391 -9.67 13.65 24.51
CA SER A 391 -9.93 12.58 23.54
C SER A 391 -9.39 11.26 24.05
N THR A 392 -10.19 10.22 23.95
CA THR A 392 -9.86 8.83 24.28
C THR A 392 -10.28 7.90 23.13
N ARG A 393 -9.88 6.62 23.14
CA ARG A 393 -10.38 5.63 22.16
C ARG A 393 -11.89 5.38 22.26
N GLN A 394 -12.52 5.71 23.40
CA GLN A 394 -13.94 5.51 23.66
C GLN A 394 -14.77 6.80 23.49
N GLY A 395 -14.17 7.88 23.00
CA GLY A 395 -14.83 9.16 22.76
C GLY A 395 -14.21 10.32 23.53
N ILE A 396 -14.93 11.41 23.54
CA ILE A 396 -14.52 12.71 24.12
C ILE A 396 -15.15 12.89 25.50
N TYR A 397 -14.36 13.42 26.43
CA TYR A 397 -14.75 13.66 27.80
C TYR A 397 -14.45 15.11 28.17
N LYS A 398 -15.31 15.70 28.99
CA LYS A 398 -15.08 16.98 29.73
C LYS A 398 -15.01 16.70 31.20
N PHE A 399 -14.29 17.55 31.90
CA PHE A 399 -14.14 17.49 33.37
C PHE A 399 -15.19 18.35 34.04
N ASP A 400 -15.88 17.82 35.02
CA ASP A 400 -16.78 18.51 35.91
C ASP A 400 -16.02 18.79 37.20
N GLU A 401 -15.64 20.06 37.42
CA GLU A 401 -14.88 20.48 38.58
C GLU A 401 -15.66 20.33 39.89
N GLN A 402 -17.00 20.45 39.86
CA GLN A 402 -17.82 20.42 41.07
C GLN A 402 -17.93 19.01 41.63
N ASN A 403 -18.02 18.02 40.74
CA ASN A 403 -18.19 16.61 41.12
C ASN A 403 -16.88 15.81 41.09
N ASP A 404 -15.79 16.39 40.60
CA ASP A 404 -14.49 15.73 40.38
C ASP A 404 -14.60 14.48 39.46
N LEU A 405 -15.41 14.57 38.40
CA LEU A 405 -15.76 13.48 37.50
C LEU A 405 -15.67 13.92 36.04
N PHE A 406 -15.45 12.95 35.15
CA PHE A 406 -15.52 13.18 33.74
C PHE A 406 -16.88 12.71 33.16
N TYR A 407 -17.38 13.44 32.18
CA TYR A 407 -18.60 13.06 31.44
C TYR A 407 -18.39 13.17 29.95
N LYS A 408 -19.22 12.45 29.20
CA LYS A 408 -19.23 12.48 27.73
C LYS A 408 -20.21 13.56 27.25
N PRO A 409 -19.74 14.71 26.74
CA PRO A 409 -20.63 15.70 26.12
C PRO A 409 -21.19 15.11 24.79
N GLU A 410 -22.49 15.12 24.63
CA GLU A 410 -23.17 14.53 23.47
C GLU A 410 -22.85 15.29 22.18
N ASP A 411 -22.81 16.60 22.23
CA ASP A 411 -22.50 17.51 21.12
C ASP A 411 -21.11 17.26 20.54
N LEU A 412 -20.07 17.23 21.37
CA LEU A 412 -18.71 16.96 20.93
C LEU A 412 -18.53 15.53 20.43
N ASN A 413 -19.17 14.56 21.08
CA ASN A 413 -19.11 13.17 20.63
C ASN A 413 -19.91 12.95 19.34
N HIS A 414 -20.95 13.72 19.09
CA HIS A 414 -21.62 13.72 17.79
C HIS A 414 -20.74 14.35 16.71
N PHE A 415 -20.11 15.49 17.02
CA PHE A 415 -19.28 16.24 16.06
C PHE A 415 -17.98 15.51 15.68
N PHE A 416 -17.26 14.99 16.67
CA PHE A 416 -15.95 14.34 16.45
C PHE A 416 -15.99 12.81 16.46
N GLY A 417 -17.13 12.16 16.73
CA GLY A 417 -17.22 10.73 17.04
C GLY A 417 -16.67 9.80 15.98
N GLU A 418 -16.76 10.19 14.72
CA GLU A 418 -16.21 9.41 13.61
C GLU A 418 -14.68 9.35 13.59
N LEU A 419 -14.01 10.33 14.20
CA LEU A 419 -12.55 10.42 14.25
C LEU A 419 -11.91 9.43 15.23
N GLN A 420 -12.68 8.96 16.22
CA GLN A 420 -12.20 8.16 17.36
C GLN A 420 -11.16 8.94 18.19
N LEU A 421 -9.92 8.41 18.34
CA LEU A 421 -8.88 9.10 19.09
C LEU A 421 -8.26 10.22 18.25
N ILE A 422 -8.38 11.46 18.74
CA ILE A 422 -7.76 12.65 18.15
C ILE A 422 -6.38 12.83 18.77
N TYR A 423 -5.31 12.87 17.94
CA TYR A 423 -3.94 13.11 18.39
C TYR A 423 -3.57 14.58 18.42
N LEU A 424 -4.08 15.34 17.45
CA LEU A 424 -3.86 16.77 17.31
C LEU A 424 -5.16 17.45 16.89
N LEU A 425 -5.47 18.56 17.54
CA LEU A 425 -6.51 19.49 17.13
C LEU A 425 -5.97 20.90 17.25
N GLN A 426 -6.10 21.66 16.18
CA GLN A 426 -5.62 23.05 16.12
C GLN A 426 -6.62 23.93 15.39
N GLU A 427 -6.98 25.05 15.98
CA GLU A 427 -7.85 26.06 15.38
C GLU A 427 -7.01 27.10 14.64
N ASP A 428 -7.41 27.49 13.44
CA ASP A 428 -6.81 28.56 12.66
C ASP A 428 -7.52 29.92 12.91
N HIS A 429 -6.97 31.00 12.36
CA HIS A 429 -7.56 32.34 12.49
C HIS A 429 -8.97 32.47 11.89
N ALA A 430 -9.33 31.60 10.94
CA ALA A 430 -10.68 31.53 10.35
C ALA A 430 -11.60 30.58 11.12
N ARG A 431 -11.17 30.10 12.29
CA ARG A 431 -11.88 29.12 13.12
C ARG A 431 -12.09 27.75 12.47
N ASN A 432 -11.32 27.40 11.44
CA ASN A 432 -11.29 26.03 10.94
C ASN A 432 -10.53 25.15 11.94
N LEU A 433 -10.98 23.91 12.11
CA LEU A 433 -10.39 22.96 13.04
C LEU A 433 -9.58 21.90 12.27
N TRP A 434 -8.27 22.05 12.29
CA TRP A 434 -7.33 21.08 11.70
C TRP A 434 -7.12 19.93 12.68
N TYR A 435 -7.18 18.71 12.20
CA TYR A 435 -7.05 17.52 13.04
C TYR A 435 -6.15 16.44 12.45
N SER A 436 -5.51 15.69 13.35
CA SER A 436 -4.95 14.36 13.09
C SER A 436 -5.56 13.39 14.10
N ALA A 437 -6.12 12.29 13.61
CA ALA A 437 -6.86 11.32 14.42
C ALA A 437 -6.55 9.88 13.98
N SER A 438 -6.99 8.88 14.74
CA SER A 438 -6.73 7.47 14.44
C SER A 438 -7.24 7.06 13.04
N LYS A 439 -8.35 7.63 12.59
CA LYS A 439 -8.92 7.34 11.27
C LYS A 439 -8.38 8.20 10.12
N GLY A 440 -7.51 9.17 10.40
CA GLY A 440 -6.94 10.02 9.36
C GLY A 440 -6.74 11.46 9.83
N MET A 441 -6.47 12.35 8.89
CA MET A 441 -6.33 13.76 9.13
C MET A 441 -7.20 14.57 8.18
N GLY A 442 -7.47 15.82 8.55
CA GLY A 442 -8.31 16.71 7.77
C GLY A 442 -8.50 18.07 8.44
N VAL A 443 -9.47 18.79 7.91
CA VAL A 443 -9.92 20.06 8.47
C VAL A 443 -11.44 20.16 8.47
N PHE A 444 -12.02 20.51 9.57
CA PHE A 444 -13.39 21.00 9.65
C PHE A 444 -13.39 22.47 9.27
N ARG A 445 -13.85 22.76 8.09
CA ARG A 445 -13.95 24.11 7.56
C ARG A 445 -15.26 24.76 8.02
N LEU A 446 -15.16 25.93 8.64
CA LEU A 446 -16.31 26.73 9.04
C LEU A 446 -16.94 27.37 7.80
N LEU A 447 -18.23 27.17 7.64
CA LEU A 447 -19.03 27.77 6.58
C LEU A 447 -19.69 29.08 7.04
N GLU A 448 -20.16 29.90 6.12
CA GLU A 448 -20.84 31.17 6.39
C GLU A 448 -22.11 31.01 7.24
N ASP A 449 -22.76 29.86 7.17
CA ASP A 449 -23.95 29.55 7.96
C ASP A 449 -23.64 29.10 9.41
N GLY A 450 -22.35 29.05 9.78
CA GLY A 450 -21.87 28.63 11.10
C GLY A 450 -21.71 27.11 11.25
N ASN A 451 -22.01 26.32 10.23
CA ASN A 451 -21.78 24.88 10.23
C ASN A 451 -20.35 24.53 9.81
N TYR A 452 -19.92 23.31 10.13
CA TYR A 452 -18.63 22.79 9.69
C TYR A 452 -18.80 21.74 8.60
N THR A 453 -17.92 21.76 7.61
CA THR A 453 -17.77 20.67 6.64
C THR A 453 -16.41 20.01 6.81
N ASN A 454 -16.39 18.68 6.81
CA ASN A 454 -15.15 17.91 6.94
C ASN A 454 -14.46 17.72 5.59
N ILE A 455 -13.23 18.20 5.47
CA ILE A 455 -12.38 18.04 4.28
C ILE A 455 -11.20 17.16 4.69
N SER A 456 -11.26 15.87 4.34
CA SER A 456 -10.20 14.89 4.61
C SER A 456 -9.58 14.33 3.33
N THR A 457 -10.27 14.45 2.21
CA THR A 457 -9.85 13.87 0.92
C THR A 457 -8.43 14.28 0.47
N PRO A 458 -7.98 15.55 0.57
CA PRO A 458 -6.63 15.95 0.20
C PRO A 458 -5.51 15.26 0.99
N PHE A 459 -5.84 14.73 2.17
CA PHE A 459 -4.89 14.18 3.13
C PHE A 459 -4.87 12.65 3.19
N LEU A 460 -5.69 11.96 2.36
CA LEU A 460 -5.75 10.49 2.36
C LEU A 460 -4.39 9.84 2.07
N ASP A 461 -3.59 10.48 1.23
CA ASP A 461 -2.21 10.04 0.91
C ASP A 461 -1.28 10.10 2.12
N LEU A 462 -1.55 10.98 3.07
CA LEU A 462 -0.70 11.23 4.22
C LEU A 462 -0.98 10.30 5.41
N ASN A 463 -2.10 9.57 5.40
CA ASN A 463 -2.52 8.76 6.55
C ASN A 463 -1.47 7.75 7.00
N ASN A 464 -0.71 7.16 6.07
CA ASN A 464 0.36 6.20 6.37
C ASN A 464 1.73 6.85 6.63
N ALA A 465 1.86 8.16 6.37
CA ALA A 465 3.10 8.90 6.54
C ALA A 465 3.12 9.77 7.82
N ARG A 466 2.06 9.74 8.62
CA ARG A 466 1.96 10.51 9.87
C ARG A 466 3.00 10.07 10.89
N VAL A 467 3.41 11.00 11.72
CA VAL A 467 4.37 10.77 12.81
C VAL A 467 3.70 10.51 14.16
N SER A 468 2.43 10.09 14.15
CA SER A 468 1.65 9.87 15.39
C SER A 468 2.42 9.04 16.43
N PRO A 469 2.41 9.42 17.68
CA PRO A 469 1.61 10.48 18.32
C PRO A 469 2.30 11.86 18.38
N PHE A 470 3.21 12.18 17.47
CA PHE A 470 3.94 13.44 17.40
C PHE A 470 3.52 14.28 16.20
N ASP A 471 2.25 14.15 15.80
CA ASP A 471 1.71 14.88 14.65
C ASP A 471 1.90 16.38 14.81
N ASN A 472 2.27 17.03 13.70
CA ASN A 472 2.46 18.47 13.64
C ASN A 472 1.74 19.04 12.43
N ILE A 473 0.90 20.04 12.67
CA ILE A 473 0.30 20.88 11.64
C ILE A 473 0.65 22.31 12.00
N TYR A 474 1.30 23.05 11.12
CA TYR A 474 1.62 24.45 11.31
C TYR A 474 0.92 25.29 10.25
N ILE A 475 0.08 26.20 10.69
CA ILE A 475 -0.73 27.08 9.85
C ILE A 475 -0.06 28.44 9.84
N GLN A 476 0.61 28.77 8.74
CA GLN A 476 1.26 30.06 8.57
C GLN A 476 0.24 31.13 8.18
N ASP A 477 -0.58 30.83 7.20
CA ASP A 477 -1.65 31.62 6.67
C ASP A 477 -2.65 30.70 5.92
N PRO A 478 -3.78 31.21 5.39
CA PRO A 478 -4.79 30.35 4.74
C PRO A 478 -4.29 29.53 3.55
N ASP A 479 -3.21 29.95 2.89
CA ASP A 479 -2.68 29.30 1.68
C ASP A 479 -1.41 28.48 1.97
N ASN A 480 -0.85 28.61 3.16
CA ASN A 480 0.40 27.97 3.54
C ASN A 480 0.28 27.17 4.83
N ILE A 481 -0.07 25.90 4.68
CA ILE A 481 -0.20 24.94 5.78
C ILE A 481 0.93 23.88 5.67
N PHE A 482 1.63 23.66 6.75
CA PHE A 482 2.73 22.71 6.81
C PHE A 482 2.38 21.53 7.72
N ILE A 483 2.58 20.30 7.20
CA ILE A 483 2.23 19.06 7.88
C ILE A 483 3.49 18.20 8.01
N GLY A 484 3.89 17.91 9.25
CA GLY A 484 5.01 17.01 9.53
C GLY A 484 4.66 15.56 9.25
N THR A 485 5.57 14.85 8.56
CA THR A 485 5.44 13.44 8.23
C THR A 485 6.70 12.65 8.56
N GLN A 486 6.61 11.31 8.53
CA GLN A 486 7.77 10.42 8.70
C GLN A 486 8.83 10.63 7.60
N ASN A 487 8.41 11.10 6.43
CA ASN A 487 9.26 11.24 5.25
C ASN A 487 9.58 12.70 4.93
N GLY A 488 9.39 13.62 5.88
CA GLY A 488 9.68 15.04 5.69
C GLY A 488 8.51 15.94 6.05
N LEU A 489 8.44 17.10 5.40
CA LEU A 489 7.41 18.12 5.56
C LEU A 489 6.56 18.21 4.30
N ILE A 490 5.26 18.25 4.47
CA ILE A 490 4.30 18.55 3.41
C ILE A 490 3.90 20.01 3.51
N HIS A 491 3.96 20.73 2.41
CA HIS A 491 3.31 22.02 2.25
C HIS A 491 1.98 21.81 1.53
N TYR A 492 0.89 22.22 2.13
CA TYR A 492 -0.45 22.19 1.57
C TYR A 492 -0.94 23.61 1.28
N ASP A 493 -1.37 23.83 0.05
CA ASP A 493 -1.91 25.10 -0.43
C ASP A 493 -3.34 24.89 -0.96
N PRO A 494 -4.36 25.28 -0.17
CA PRO A 494 -5.76 25.09 -0.56
C PRO A 494 -6.21 25.96 -1.75
N SER A 495 -5.43 26.97 -2.14
CA SER A 495 -5.75 27.83 -3.31
C SER A 495 -5.63 27.04 -4.62
N ILE A 496 -4.88 25.95 -4.62
CA ILE A 496 -4.77 25.07 -5.77
C ILE A 496 -5.96 24.12 -5.78
N TYR A 497 -6.85 24.38 -6.69
CA TYR A 497 -8.03 23.54 -6.89
C TYR A 497 -7.65 22.21 -7.52
N LYS A 498 -8.10 21.12 -6.89
CA LYS A 498 -8.08 19.77 -7.45
C LYS A 498 -9.45 19.14 -7.35
N ASN A 499 -9.92 18.56 -8.46
CA ASN A 499 -11.13 17.76 -8.45
C ASN A 499 -10.80 16.33 -7.99
N TYR A 500 -11.14 15.99 -6.76
CA TYR A 500 -10.95 14.64 -6.22
C TYR A 500 -12.04 13.64 -6.63
N SER A 501 -13.08 14.10 -7.33
CA SER A 501 -14.20 13.28 -7.78
C SER A 501 -14.07 12.82 -9.25
N ASP A 502 -12.91 13.02 -9.85
CA ASP A 502 -12.67 12.61 -11.24
C ASP A 502 -12.80 11.09 -11.36
N LYS A 503 -13.55 10.69 -12.37
CA LYS A 503 -13.71 9.28 -12.71
C LYS A 503 -12.37 8.73 -13.18
N ILE A 504 -12.07 7.53 -12.73
CA ILE A 504 -10.94 6.78 -13.23
C ILE A 504 -11.42 5.76 -14.28
N ASP A 505 -10.51 5.30 -15.10
CA ASP A 505 -10.76 4.20 -16.04
C ASP A 505 -10.00 2.95 -15.61
N VAL A 506 -10.46 1.81 -16.08
CA VAL A 506 -9.76 0.53 -15.98
C VAL A 506 -9.76 -0.14 -17.34
N HIS A 507 -8.67 -0.79 -17.69
CA HIS A 507 -8.55 -1.50 -18.96
C HIS A 507 -7.94 -2.88 -18.77
N ILE A 508 -8.50 -3.87 -19.44
CA ILE A 508 -7.93 -5.20 -19.58
C ILE A 508 -6.83 -5.10 -20.64
N ASN A 509 -5.57 -5.05 -20.21
CA ASN A 509 -4.43 -4.79 -21.09
C ASN A 509 -3.93 -6.04 -21.79
N ARG A 510 -4.06 -7.18 -21.13
CA ARG A 510 -3.49 -8.44 -21.62
C ARG A 510 -4.37 -9.60 -21.20
N VAL A 511 -4.67 -10.46 -22.15
CA VAL A 511 -5.29 -11.76 -21.91
C VAL A 511 -4.32 -12.82 -22.40
N SER A 512 -3.93 -13.73 -21.53
CA SER A 512 -3.06 -14.86 -21.83
C SER A 512 -3.84 -16.14 -21.61
N ILE A 513 -3.65 -17.09 -22.50
CA ILE A 513 -4.22 -18.43 -22.38
C ILE A 513 -3.09 -19.44 -22.23
N SER A 514 -3.31 -20.45 -21.42
CA SER A 514 -2.36 -21.53 -21.25
C SER A 514 -3.03 -22.88 -21.31
N SER A 515 -2.27 -23.86 -21.73
CA SER A 515 -2.62 -25.26 -21.66
C SER A 515 -1.61 -26.00 -20.79
N LYS A 516 -1.86 -27.26 -20.46
CA LYS A 516 -0.90 -28.09 -19.70
C LYS A 516 0.50 -28.21 -20.34
N ARG A 517 0.68 -27.81 -21.59
CA ARG A 517 1.91 -28.00 -22.38
C ARG A 517 2.50 -26.73 -22.97
N GLU A 518 1.71 -25.66 -23.15
CA GLU A 518 2.12 -24.46 -23.85
C GLU A 518 1.40 -23.23 -23.29
N ASP A 519 2.10 -22.09 -23.25
CA ASP A 519 1.55 -20.78 -22.96
C ASP A 519 1.44 -19.97 -24.25
N SER A 520 0.37 -19.22 -24.42
CA SER A 520 0.15 -18.38 -25.57
C SER A 520 -0.42 -17.02 -25.18
N LEU A 521 0.10 -15.95 -25.79
CA LEU A 521 -0.39 -14.60 -25.64
C LEU A 521 -1.38 -14.26 -26.75
N TRP A 522 -2.60 -13.84 -26.41
CA TRP A 522 -3.65 -13.67 -27.40
C TRP A 522 -4.23 -12.28 -27.56
N TYR A 523 -4.09 -11.41 -26.56
CA TYR A 523 -4.74 -10.10 -26.65
C TYR A 523 -3.89 -9.01 -26.03
N PHE A 524 -3.74 -7.92 -26.79
CA PHE A 524 -3.18 -6.66 -26.33
C PHE A 524 -4.20 -5.56 -26.57
N SER A 525 -4.71 -4.93 -25.51
CA SER A 525 -5.51 -3.72 -25.66
C SER A 525 -4.60 -2.54 -25.96
N GLY A 526 -4.46 -2.24 -27.25
CA GLY A 526 -3.94 -0.96 -27.71
C GLY A 526 -5.13 -0.05 -28.01
N ASN A 527 -5.44 0.87 -27.09
CA ASN A 527 -6.27 2.04 -27.34
C ASN A 527 -7.71 1.80 -27.80
N SER A 528 -8.63 1.71 -26.87
CA SER A 528 -10.03 1.99 -27.17
C SER A 528 -10.36 3.43 -26.77
N GLN A 529 -10.24 4.37 -27.69
CA GLN A 529 -11.03 5.60 -27.58
C GLN A 529 -12.52 5.20 -27.55
N ALA A 530 -13.13 5.53 -26.44
CA ALA A 530 -14.57 5.68 -26.21
C ALA A 530 -15.47 4.76 -27.04
N GLY A 531 -16.09 3.84 -26.40
CA GLY A 531 -17.26 3.14 -26.87
C GLY A 531 -16.99 1.67 -27.14
N HIS A 532 -17.49 0.85 -26.26
CA HIS A 532 -17.85 -0.55 -26.45
C HIS A 532 -17.38 -1.16 -27.78
N ARG A 533 -16.13 -1.60 -27.85
CA ARG A 533 -15.82 -2.63 -28.81
C ARG A 533 -16.43 -3.92 -28.27
N GLU A 534 -17.68 -4.15 -28.62
CA GLU A 534 -18.13 -5.53 -28.79
C GLU A 534 -17.07 -6.20 -29.66
N ILE A 535 -16.24 -7.06 -29.08
CA ILE A 535 -15.46 -8.01 -29.88
C ILE A 535 -16.51 -8.90 -30.51
N LYS A 536 -16.94 -8.53 -31.72
CA LYS A 536 -17.98 -9.21 -32.52
C LYS A 536 -17.49 -10.51 -33.12
N GLU A 537 -16.32 -10.97 -32.77
CA GLU A 537 -15.86 -12.29 -33.16
C GLU A 537 -15.78 -13.19 -31.93
N ASP A 538 -16.51 -14.29 -31.97
CA ASP A 538 -16.53 -15.36 -31.00
C ASP A 538 -15.10 -15.78 -30.59
N PHE A 539 -14.54 -15.11 -29.58
CA PHE A 539 -13.26 -15.54 -29.02
C PHE A 539 -13.48 -16.90 -28.34
N SER A 540 -13.27 -17.94 -29.14
CA SER A 540 -13.62 -19.31 -28.77
C SER A 540 -12.39 -20.16 -28.55
N LEU A 541 -12.21 -20.60 -27.31
CA LEU A 541 -11.07 -21.39 -26.86
C LEU A 541 -11.37 -22.90 -26.99
N PRO A 542 -10.48 -23.70 -27.58
CA PRO A 542 -10.56 -25.14 -27.47
C PRO A 542 -10.46 -25.57 -25.99
N HIS A 543 -11.13 -26.64 -25.61
CA HIS A 543 -11.17 -27.14 -24.23
C HIS A 543 -9.78 -27.36 -23.59
N GLN A 544 -8.76 -27.67 -24.34
CA GLN A 544 -7.39 -27.87 -23.86
C GLN A 544 -6.69 -26.55 -23.43
N TRP A 545 -7.22 -25.39 -23.85
CA TRP A 545 -6.76 -24.05 -23.54
C TRP A 545 -7.72 -23.37 -22.55
N ASN A 546 -8.10 -24.06 -21.50
CA ASN A 546 -9.11 -23.64 -20.53
C ASN A 546 -8.54 -22.95 -19.28
N ASN A 547 -7.27 -22.56 -19.32
CA ASN A 547 -6.68 -21.65 -18.34
C ASN A 547 -6.51 -20.29 -19.01
N ILE A 548 -7.02 -19.26 -18.37
CA ILE A 548 -6.99 -17.89 -18.88
C ILE A 548 -6.54 -16.94 -17.77
N SER A 549 -5.63 -16.06 -18.11
CA SER A 549 -5.12 -15.03 -17.20
C SER A 549 -5.41 -13.65 -17.78
N PHE A 550 -5.99 -12.80 -16.99
CA PHE A 550 -6.28 -11.41 -17.28
C PHE A 550 -5.31 -10.52 -16.52
N ARG A 551 -4.71 -9.58 -17.23
CA ARG A 551 -3.98 -8.46 -16.63
C ARG A 551 -4.70 -7.17 -16.98
N PHE A 552 -4.92 -6.35 -15.99
CA PHE A 552 -5.66 -5.11 -16.09
C PHE A 552 -4.94 -4.00 -15.34
N SER A 553 -5.18 -2.76 -15.72
CA SER A 553 -4.66 -1.59 -15.01
C SER A 553 -5.55 -0.37 -15.20
N SER A 554 -5.42 0.57 -14.28
CA SER A 554 -5.98 1.91 -14.41
C SER A 554 -4.88 2.88 -14.86
N PRO A 555 -5.18 3.84 -15.75
CA PRO A 555 -4.25 4.88 -16.15
C PRO A 555 -4.11 6.01 -15.10
N ASP A 556 -4.74 5.88 -13.94
CA ASP A 556 -4.57 6.81 -12.82
C ASP A 556 -3.17 6.72 -12.23
N MET A 557 -2.22 7.44 -12.81
CA MET A 557 -0.81 7.43 -12.39
C MET A 557 -0.59 8.23 -11.10
N GLU A 558 -1.48 9.12 -10.72
CA GLU A 558 -1.38 9.82 -9.45
C GLU A 558 -1.49 8.87 -8.26
N ASN A 559 -2.29 7.82 -8.41
CA ASN A 559 -2.52 6.79 -7.42
C ASN A 559 -1.84 5.46 -7.76
N ALA A 560 -0.81 5.48 -8.61
CA ALA A 560 -0.08 4.28 -9.03
C ALA A 560 0.37 3.45 -7.81
N GLY A 561 0.11 2.15 -7.85
CA GLY A 561 0.41 1.22 -6.76
C GLY A 561 -0.60 1.19 -5.61
N ARG A 562 -1.61 2.07 -5.60
CA ARG A 562 -2.69 2.12 -4.58
C ARG A 562 -4.08 1.96 -5.17
N ILE A 563 -4.16 1.69 -6.47
CA ILE A 563 -5.40 1.34 -7.13
C ILE A 563 -5.81 -0.06 -6.68
N GLU A 564 -7.04 -0.20 -6.27
CA GLU A 564 -7.63 -1.48 -5.96
C GLU A 564 -8.58 -1.91 -7.08
N TYR A 565 -8.59 -3.19 -7.33
CA TYR A 565 -9.39 -3.83 -8.37
C TYR A 565 -10.36 -4.82 -7.74
N SER A 566 -11.56 -4.90 -8.32
CA SER A 566 -12.51 -5.96 -8.05
C SER A 566 -12.92 -6.54 -9.40
N TYR A 567 -12.99 -7.84 -9.49
CA TYR A 567 -13.27 -8.57 -10.73
C TYR A 567 -14.32 -9.64 -10.51
N PHE A 568 -14.93 -10.03 -11.61
CA PHE A 568 -16.01 -11.01 -11.63
C PHE A 568 -15.98 -11.78 -12.95
N LEU A 569 -16.04 -13.09 -12.92
CA LEU A 569 -16.19 -13.94 -14.10
C LEU A 569 -17.61 -14.51 -14.11
N ASN A 570 -18.45 -13.99 -14.97
CA ASN A 570 -19.81 -14.48 -15.15
C ASN A 570 -19.80 -15.98 -15.54
N ASN A 571 -20.70 -16.76 -14.98
CA ASN A 571 -20.79 -18.23 -15.07
C ASN A 571 -19.67 -19.00 -14.36
N PHE A 572 -18.90 -18.35 -13.48
CA PHE A 572 -17.86 -19.00 -12.68
C PHE A 572 -17.84 -18.50 -11.23
N ASP A 573 -17.81 -17.18 -11.03
CA ASP A 573 -17.82 -16.57 -9.70
C ASP A 573 -19.25 -16.34 -9.23
N ASP A 574 -19.51 -16.46 -7.93
CA ASP A 574 -20.85 -16.20 -7.33
C ASP A 574 -21.08 -14.70 -7.14
N ASP A 575 -20.03 -13.92 -6.85
CA ASP A 575 -20.08 -12.47 -6.62
C ASP A 575 -18.73 -11.83 -7.00
N TRP A 576 -18.68 -10.49 -6.95
CA TRP A 576 -17.46 -9.74 -7.15
C TRP A 576 -16.40 -10.10 -6.10
N SER A 577 -15.14 -10.15 -6.54
CA SER A 577 -14.03 -10.37 -5.62
C SER A 577 -13.95 -9.24 -4.58
N GLU A 578 -13.36 -9.54 -3.43
CA GLU A 578 -12.87 -8.50 -2.53
C GLU A 578 -11.90 -7.58 -3.26
N TRP A 579 -11.82 -6.32 -2.80
CA TRP A 579 -10.89 -5.34 -3.36
C TRP A 579 -9.44 -5.73 -3.12
N THR A 580 -8.63 -5.70 -4.17
CA THR A 580 -7.22 -6.09 -4.13
C THR A 580 -6.35 -5.17 -4.98
N THR A 581 -5.11 -4.96 -4.57
CA THR A 581 -4.11 -4.24 -5.38
C THR A 581 -3.49 -5.11 -6.48
N SER A 582 -3.80 -6.42 -6.52
CA SER A 582 -3.34 -7.30 -7.59
C SER A 582 -3.98 -6.91 -8.92
N ASN A 583 -3.15 -6.66 -9.91
CA ASN A 583 -3.58 -6.28 -11.26
C ASN A 583 -3.66 -7.48 -12.23
N MET A 584 -3.69 -8.69 -11.68
CA MET A 584 -3.78 -9.94 -12.45
C MET A 584 -4.70 -10.94 -11.76
N LYS A 585 -5.50 -11.63 -12.56
CA LYS A 585 -6.32 -12.76 -12.13
C LYS A 585 -6.21 -13.90 -13.13
N GLU A 586 -6.00 -15.09 -12.61
CA GLU A 586 -5.98 -16.33 -13.39
C GLU A 586 -7.17 -17.21 -13.01
N TYR A 587 -7.80 -17.78 -14.03
CA TYR A 587 -8.83 -18.80 -13.91
C TYR A 587 -8.32 -20.07 -14.60
N THR A 588 -8.37 -21.16 -13.88
CA THR A 588 -7.86 -22.45 -14.36
C THR A 588 -8.97 -23.46 -14.50
N ASN A 589 -8.84 -24.35 -15.48
CA ASN A 589 -9.75 -25.48 -15.69
C ASN A 589 -11.22 -25.06 -15.90
N LEU A 590 -11.42 -24.02 -16.71
CA LEU A 590 -12.77 -23.56 -17.06
C LEU A 590 -13.54 -24.63 -17.82
N HIS A 591 -14.80 -24.81 -17.49
CA HIS A 591 -15.70 -25.72 -18.18
C HIS A 591 -16.15 -25.14 -19.53
N GLY A 592 -16.72 -25.97 -20.40
CA GLY A 592 -17.30 -25.47 -21.65
C GLY A 592 -18.48 -24.54 -21.37
N GLY A 593 -18.42 -23.31 -21.91
CA GLY A 593 -19.47 -22.31 -21.69
C GLY A 593 -19.08 -20.93 -22.19
N ASN A 594 -20.01 -19.99 -22.11
CA ASN A 594 -19.81 -18.57 -22.40
C ASN A 594 -19.46 -17.84 -21.11
N TYR A 595 -18.45 -17.02 -21.18
CA TYR A 595 -17.93 -16.27 -20.04
C TYR A 595 -17.84 -14.78 -20.39
N CYS A 596 -18.03 -13.95 -19.39
CA CYS A 596 -17.71 -12.53 -19.44
C CYS A 596 -16.83 -12.20 -18.20
N PHE A 597 -15.58 -11.85 -18.45
CA PHE A 597 -14.74 -11.30 -17.40
C PHE A 597 -15.02 -9.81 -17.28
N GLU A 598 -15.33 -9.35 -16.08
CA GLU A 598 -15.59 -7.96 -15.74
C GLU A 598 -14.58 -7.50 -14.69
N VAL A 599 -14.10 -6.29 -14.83
CA VAL A 599 -13.19 -5.66 -13.85
C VAL A 599 -13.56 -4.21 -13.65
N LYS A 600 -13.50 -3.77 -12.41
CA LYS A 600 -13.65 -2.37 -12.00
C LYS A 600 -12.49 -2.01 -11.08
N ALA A 601 -12.15 -0.73 -11.04
CA ALA A 601 -11.10 -0.19 -10.18
C ALA A 601 -11.65 0.87 -9.25
N ARG A 602 -10.99 1.08 -8.13
CA ARG A 602 -11.19 2.26 -7.29
C ARG A 602 -9.84 2.84 -6.87
N ASN A 603 -9.79 4.15 -6.76
CA ASN A 603 -8.61 4.84 -6.21
C ASN A 603 -8.78 5.09 -4.70
N ILE A 604 -7.78 5.72 -4.09
CA ILE A 604 -7.79 6.07 -2.66
C ILE A 604 -8.93 7.03 -2.26
N TYR A 605 -9.50 7.76 -3.23
CA TYR A 605 -10.63 8.67 -3.01
C TYR A 605 -11.99 7.96 -3.13
N ASN A 606 -12.00 6.63 -3.27
CA ASN A 606 -13.16 5.78 -3.55
C ASN A 606 -13.88 6.09 -4.88
N ASN A 607 -13.22 6.78 -5.80
CA ASN A 607 -13.78 6.95 -7.14
C ASN A 607 -13.74 5.60 -7.87
N LEU A 608 -14.89 5.19 -8.37
CA LEU A 608 -15.04 3.95 -9.11
C LEU A 608 -14.85 4.20 -10.61
N SER A 609 -14.19 3.25 -11.26
CA SER A 609 -14.12 3.21 -12.72
C SER A 609 -15.41 2.71 -13.34
N THR A 610 -15.56 2.94 -14.65
CA THR A 610 -16.43 2.11 -15.47
C THR A 610 -15.96 0.65 -15.44
N VAL A 611 -16.88 -0.28 -15.70
CA VAL A 611 -16.54 -1.72 -15.77
C VAL A 611 -16.00 -2.03 -17.16
N ASP A 612 -14.80 -2.58 -17.24
CA ASP A 612 -14.26 -3.13 -18.50
C ASP A 612 -14.60 -4.61 -18.61
N ARG A 613 -14.89 -5.08 -19.83
CA ARG A 613 -15.45 -6.41 -20.10
C ARG A 613 -14.71 -7.13 -21.21
N PHE A 614 -14.49 -8.42 -20.99
CA PHE A 614 -13.93 -9.31 -22.00
C PHE A 614 -14.80 -10.57 -22.14
N TYR A 615 -15.38 -10.77 -23.34
CA TYR A 615 -16.26 -11.89 -23.65
C TYR A 615 -15.46 -13.01 -24.31
N PHE A 616 -15.67 -14.23 -23.88
CA PHE A 616 -15.05 -15.42 -24.50
C PHE A 616 -15.90 -16.67 -24.28
N ASN A 617 -15.66 -17.66 -25.12
CA ASN A 617 -16.30 -18.96 -25.04
C ASN A 617 -15.25 -20.07 -24.89
N VAL A 618 -15.48 -21.02 -24.02
CA VAL A 618 -14.70 -22.25 -23.90
C VAL A 618 -15.49 -23.40 -24.53
N LYS A 619 -14.93 -24.06 -25.53
CA LYS A 619 -15.58 -25.22 -26.16
C LYS A 619 -15.62 -26.39 -25.19
N PRO A 620 -16.72 -27.15 -25.16
CA PRO A 620 -16.79 -28.36 -24.34
C PRO A 620 -15.77 -29.40 -24.83
N PRO A 621 -15.32 -30.32 -23.96
CA PRO A 621 -14.43 -31.37 -24.33
C PRO A 621 -15.02 -32.24 -25.48
N ALA A 622 -14.15 -32.78 -26.33
CA ALA A 622 -14.59 -33.57 -27.45
C ALA A 622 -15.52 -34.74 -27.07
N SER A 623 -15.37 -35.25 -25.84
CA SER A 623 -16.22 -36.27 -25.25
C SER A 623 -17.66 -35.81 -24.98
N LEU A 624 -17.90 -34.53 -24.81
CA LEU A 624 -19.24 -33.94 -24.60
C LEU A 624 -19.74 -33.19 -25.83
N SER A 625 -19.02 -33.28 -26.95
CA SER A 625 -19.46 -32.68 -28.20
C SER A 625 -20.71 -33.39 -28.74
N TYR A 626 -21.50 -32.64 -29.53
CA TYR A 626 -22.70 -33.19 -30.19
C TYR A 626 -22.37 -34.48 -30.98
N LYS A 627 -21.20 -34.55 -31.61
CA LYS A 627 -20.73 -35.74 -32.31
C LYS A 627 -20.48 -36.92 -31.36
N ALA A 628 -19.88 -36.66 -30.18
CA ALA A 628 -19.65 -37.70 -29.16
C ALA A 628 -20.97 -38.19 -28.53
N LEU A 629 -21.92 -37.30 -28.29
CA LEU A 629 -23.26 -37.64 -27.81
C LEU A 629 -23.98 -38.55 -28.81
N ILE A 630 -23.89 -38.27 -30.10
CA ILE A 630 -24.44 -39.16 -31.15
C ILE A 630 -23.77 -40.54 -31.10
N ILE A 631 -22.42 -40.58 -30.97
CA ILE A 631 -21.67 -41.83 -30.87
C ILE A 631 -22.10 -42.61 -29.62
N TYR A 632 -22.20 -41.94 -28.48
CA TYR A 632 -22.66 -42.60 -27.24
C TYR A 632 -24.10 -43.11 -27.34
N SER A 633 -24.98 -42.33 -27.98
CA SER A 633 -26.35 -42.74 -28.24
C SER A 633 -26.42 -43.96 -29.15
N LEU A 634 -25.58 -44.00 -30.20
CA LEU A 634 -25.49 -45.16 -31.11
C LEU A 634 -24.89 -46.38 -30.38
N LEU A 635 -23.87 -46.17 -29.55
CA LEU A 635 -23.31 -47.26 -28.74
C LEU A 635 -24.33 -47.79 -27.72
N LEU A 636 -25.06 -46.88 -27.05
CA LEU A 636 -26.12 -47.29 -26.15
C LEU A 636 -27.25 -48.05 -26.88
N ALA A 637 -27.67 -47.54 -28.05
CA ALA A 637 -28.63 -48.23 -28.89
C ALA A 637 -28.12 -49.60 -29.32
N GLY A 638 -26.80 -49.69 -29.71
CA GLY A 638 -26.15 -50.95 -30.00
C GLY A 638 -26.15 -51.93 -28.83
N ILE A 639 -25.84 -51.45 -27.63
CA ILE A 639 -25.88 -52.28 -26.41
C ILE A 639 -27.31 -52.75 -26.13
N ILE A 640 -28.31 -51.85 -26.29
CA ILE A 640 -29.71 -52.23 -26.15
C ILE A 640 -30.10 -53.29 -27.15
N LEU A 641 -29.75 -53.13 -28.41
CA LEU A 641 -30.04 -54.14 -29.47
C LEU A 641 -29.33 -55.46 -29.18
N ILE A 642 -28.11 -55.44 -28.71
CA ILE A 642 -27.37 -56.66 -28.33
C ILE A 642 -28.05 -57.33 -27.12
N THR A 643 -28.43 -56.54 -26.12
CA THR A 643 -29.16 -57.10 -24.96
C THR A 643 -30.52 -57.66 -25.34
N ILE A 644 -31.27 -57.00 -26.23
CA ILE A 644 -32.50 -57.50 -26.79
C ILE A 644 -32.25 -58.79 -27.60
N TYR A 645 -31.20 -58.80 -28.41
CA TYR A 645 -30.83 -60.01 -29.19
C TYR A 645 -30.52 -61.18 -28.24
N PHE A 646 -29.69 -60.97 -27.23
CA PHE A 646 -29.40 -62.03 -26.24
C PHE A 646 -30.61 -62.41 -25.40
N TYR A 647 -31.48 -61.42 -25.09
CA TYR A 647 -32.71 -61.68 -24.37
C TYR A 647 -33.68 -62.53 -25.23
N VAL A 648 -33.88 -62.19 -26.48
CA VAL A 648 -34.69 -62.98 -27.44
C VAL A 648 -34.15 -64.38 -27.61
N ARG A 649 -32.82 -64.52 -27.82
CA ARG A 649 -32.16 -65.81 -27.85
C ARG A 649 -32.28 -66.59 -26.56
N ARG A 650 -32.22 -65.90 -25.41
CA ARG A 650 -32.44 -66.55 -24.10
C ARG A 650 -33.89 -67.01 -23.93
N ILE A 651 -34.87 -66.27 -24.42
CA ILE A 651 -36.27 -66.68 -24.45
C ILE A 651 -36.46 -67.90 -25.36
N GLU A 652 -35.86 -67.90 -26.54
CA GLU A 652 -35.89 -69.05 -27.42
C GLU A 652 -35.27 -70.29 -26.78
N LYS A 653 -34.12 -70.12 -26.09
CA LYS A 653 -33.51 -71.22 -25.32
C LYS A 653 -34.40 -71.73 -24.20
N ILE A 654 -35.01 -70.78 -23.47
CA ILE A 654 -35.92 -71.07 -22.33
C ILE A 654 -37.19 -71.83 -22.86
N ARG A 655 -37.71 -71.32 -23.98
CA ARG A 655 -38.89 -72.06 -24.62
C ARG A 655 -38.52 -73.46 -25.09
N LEU A 656 -37.26 -73.67 -25.59
CA LEU A 656 -36.77 -75.01 -25.91
C LEU A 656 -36.52 -75.86 -24.67
N GLN A 657 -36.03 -75.21 -23.56
CA GLN A 657 -35.80 -75.93 -22.30
C GLN A 657 -37.07 -76.23 -21.54
N GLU A 658 -38.11 -75.34 -21.63
CA GLU A 658 -39.41 -75.62 -21.03
C GLU A 658 -40.09 -76.76 -21.67
N LYS A 659 -40.01 -76.97 -22.99
CA LYS A 659 -40.46 -78.17 -23.66
C LYS A 659 -39.76 -79.44 -23.17
N THR A 660 -38.47 -79.32 -22.81
CA THR A 660 -37.72 -80.42 -22.23
C THR A 660 -37.90 -80.60 -20.72
N ARG A 661 -38.22 -79.50 -20.03
CA ARG A 661 -38.48 -79.57 -18.58
C ARG A 661 -39.84 -80.15 -18.19
N GLN A 662 -40.83 -79.98 -19.00
CA GLN A 662 -42.16 -80.62 -18.74
C GLN A 662 -42.07 -82.15 -18.73
N GLN A 663 -41.06 -82.76 -19.35
CA GLN A 663 -40.76 -84.20 -19.24
C GLN A 663 -39.92 -84.60 -18.02
N ASN A 664 -39.22 -83.73 -17.40
CA ASN A 664 -38.31 -84.04 -16.27
C ASN A 664 -38.82 -83.61 -14.91
N ALA A 665 -39.92 -82.79 -14.81
CA ALA A 665 -40.40 -82.18 -13.58
C ALA A 665 -41.05 -83.18 -12.60
N PHE A 666 -41.27 -84.40 -12.98
CA PHE A 666 -41.86 -85.44 -12.14
C PHE A 666 -40.87 -86.21 -11.24
N ARG A 667 -39.56 -85.89 -11.37
CA ARG A 667 -38.58 -86.71 -10.63
C ARG A 667 -37.73 -85.95 -9.62
N LYS A 668 -38.01 -84.62 -9.35
CA LYS A 668 -37.10 -83.84 -8.47
C LYS A 668 -37.71 -83.01 -7.35
N THR A 669 -38.84 -83.51 -6.82
CA THR A 669 -39.47 -82.79 -5.66
C THR A 669 -38.96 -83.25 -4.30
N GLU A 670 -37.99 -84.12 -4.23
CA GLU A 670 -37.54 -84.63 -2.91
C GLU A 670 -36.15 -84.19 -2.45
N GLN A 671 -35.44 -83.39 -3.23
CA GLN A 671 -34.04 -83.05 -2.86
C GLN A 671 -33.80 -81.53 -2.52
N THR A 672 -34.80 -80.67 -2.52
CA THR A 672 -34.54 -79.20 -2.39
C THR A 672 -34.88 -78.59 -1.02
N LEU A 673 -35.12 -79.39 0.00
CA LEU A 673 -35.35 -78.83 1.34
C LEU A 673 -34.08 -78.68 2.25
N GLU A 674 -33.01 -79.25 1.86
CA GLU A 674 -31.76 -79.20 2.68
C GLU A 674 -30.80 -78.06 2.32
N GLU A 675 -30.81 -77.54 1.09
CA GLU A 675 -29.85 -76.49 0.68
C GLU A 675 -30.22 -75.06 1.06
N GLN A 676 -31.41 -74.78 1.45
CA GLN A 676 -31.87 -73.42 1.81
C GLN A 676 -31.38 -72.94 3.19
N LYS A 677 -30.88 -73.84 4.05
CA LYS A 677 -30.38 -73.41 5.37
C LYS A 677 -28.94 -72.92 5.39
N LEU A 678 -28.14 -73.29 4.40
CA LEU A 678 -26.73 -72.88 4.37
C LEU A 678 -26.47 -71.55 3.66
N ALA A 679 -27.37 -71.00 2.87
CA ALA A 679 -27.19 -69.74 2.16
C ALA A 679 -27.39 -68.51 3.05
N ALA A 680 -28.28 -68.59 4.05
CA ALA A 680 -28.58 -67.47 4.93
C ALA A 680 -27.46 -67.09 5.91
N GLU A 681 -26.60 -68.05 6.26
CA GLU A 681 -25.50 -67.77 7.21
C GLU A 681 -24.31 -67.03 6.58
N ARG A 682 -24.15 -67.08 5.28
CA ARG A 682 -23.06 -66.38 4.57
C ARG A 682 -23.32 -64.88 4.36
N GLU A 683 -24.55 -64.47 4.20
CA GLU A 683 -24.93 -63.07 3.95
C GLU A 683 -24.77 -62.20 5.20
N ILE A 684 -25.01 -62.77 6.38
CA ILE A 684 -24.83 -62.04 7.66
C ILE A 684 -23.34 -61.73 7.94
N MET A 685 -22.43 -62.57 7.48
CA MET A 685 -20.98 -62.40 7.72
C MET A 685 -20.39 -61.30 6.82
N GLN A 686 -20.95 -61.09 5.62
CA GLN A 686 -20.45 -60.01 4.72
C GLN A 686 -20.87 -58.62 5.20
N LEU A 687 -22.08 -58.42 5.65
CA LEU A 687 -22.57 -57.11 6.17
C LEU A 687 -21.85 -56.66 7.44
N ARG A 688 -21.29 -57.59 8.21
CA ARG A 688 -20.53 -57.28 9.43
C ARG A 688 -19.11 -56.76 9.12
N ASN A 689 -18.52 -57.23 8.03
CA ASN A 689 -17.19 -56.79 7.57
C ASN A 689 -17.21 -55.38 6.93
N GLU A 690 -18.28 -55.02 6.21
CA GLU A 690 -18.40 -53.67 5.60
C GLU A 690 -18.54 -52.58 6.64
N LYS A 691 -19.32 -52.86 7.73
CA LYS A 691 -19.46 -51.92 8.80
C LYS A 691 -18.15 -51.65 9.56
N LEU A 692 -17.32 -52.69 9.78
CA LEU A 692 -16.03 -52.55 10.44
C LEU A 692 -15.03 -51.73 9.59
N GLN A 693 -15.07 -51.87 8.28
CA GLN A 693 -14.21 -51.07 7.39
C GLN A 693 -14.60 -49.57 7.33
N SER A 694 -15.91 -49.27 7.43
CA SER A 694 -16.40 -47.88 7.45
C SER A 694 -15.99 -47.16 8.75
N ASP A 695 -16.10 -47.85 9.90
CA ASP A 695 -15.74 -47.26 11.19
C ASP A 695 -14.22 -47.02 11.31
N MET A 696 -13.41 -47.90 10.75
CA MET A 696 -11.95 -47.72 10.67
C MET A 696 -11.57 -46.53 9.80
N LYS A 697 -12.27 -46.29 8.71
CA LYS A 697 -12.03 -45.14 7.81
C LYS A 697 -12.32 -43.79 8.47
N HIS A 698 -13.37 -43.73 9.27
CA HIS A 698 -13.77 -42.55 10.01
C HIS A 698 -12.76 -42.18 11.10
N LYS A 699 -12.33 -43.18 11.89
CA LYS A 699 -11.32 -42.99 12.96
C LYS A 699 -9.93 -42.59 12.43
N ASN A 700 -9.52 -43.11 11.26
CA ASN A 700 -8.29 -42.69 10.61
C ASN A 700 -8.32 -41.22 10.14
N LYS A 701 -9.47 -40.71 9.74
CA LYS A 701 -9.64 -39.31 9.32
C LYS A 701 -9.54 -38.34 10.51
N GLU A 702 -10.09 -38.69 11.65
CA GLU A 702 -9.98 -37.93 12.90
C GLU A 702 -8.55 -37.85 13.40
N LEU A 703 -7.82 -38.97 13.38
CA LEU A 703 -6.41 -39.00 13.78
C LEU A 703 -5.51 -38.09 12.89
N THR A 704 -5.77 -38.13 11.56
CA THR A 704 -5.03 -37.30 10.60
C THR A 704 -5.28 -35.81 10.85
N SER A 705 -6.52 -35.42 11.14
CA SER A 705 -6.89 -34.03 11.46
C SER A 705 -6.23 -33.53 12.75
N ALA A 706 -6.22 -34.33 13.80
CA ALA A 706 -5.60 -33.99 15.06
C ALA A 706 -4.08 -33.80 14.92
N THR A 707 -3.43 -34.66 14.16
CA THR A 707 -1.99 -34.58 13.88
C THR A 707 -1.65 -33.31 13.08
N TYR A 708 -2.47 -32.96 12.11
CA TYR A 708 -2.27 -31.76 11.29
C TYR A 708 -2.39 -30.46 12.12
N HIS A 709 -3.35 -30.38 13.04
CA HIS A 709 -3.52 -29.23 13.93
C HIS A 709 -2.33 -29.01 14.87
N ILE A 710 -1.79 -30.10 15.43
CA ILE A 710 -0.61 -30.02 16.29
C ILE A 710 0.62 -29.54 15.48
N LEU A 711 0.76 -30.01 14.24
CA LEU A 711 1.85 -29.65 13.34
C LEU A 711 1.82 -28.16 12.95
N GLN A 712 0.65 -27.62 12.64
CA GLN A 712 0.47 -26.19 12.35
C GLN A 712 0.77 -25.31 13.56
N LYS A 713 0.24 -25.66 14.73
CA LYS A 713 0.47 -24.91 15.97
C LYS A 713 1.98 -24.85 16.29
N ASN A 714 2.66 -25.98 16.23
CA ASN A 714 4.10 -26.05 16.55
C ASN A 714 4.97 -25.31 15.52
N LYS A 715 4.59 -25.34 14.24
CA LYS A 715 5.28 -24.60 13.18
C LYS A 715 5.16 -23.09 13.40
N PHE A 716 3.98 -22.60 13.75
CA PHE A 716 3.74 -21.20 14.06
C PHE A 716 4.51 -20.73 15.30
N LEU A 717 4.48 -21.50 16.40
CA LEU A 717 5.19 -21.17 17.63
C LEU A 717 6.71 -21.17 17.45
N ASN A 718 7.25 -22.07 16.61
CA ASN A 718 8.68 -22.10 16.30
C ASN A 718 9.11 -20.91 15.42
N SER A 719 8.27 -20.44 14.49
CA SER A 719 8.58 -19.24 13.72
C SER A 719 8.62 -18.00 14.61
N LEU A 720 7.65 -17.84 15.50
CA LEU A 720 7.64 -16.76 16.50
C LEU A 720 8.89 -16.79 17.41
N LYS A 721 9.28 -17.97 17.83
CA LYS A 721 10.49 -18.16 18.64
C LYS A 721 11.75 -17.72 17.90
N GLN A 722 11.84 -17.99 16.60
CA GLN A 722 12.97 -17.61 15.77
C GLN A 722 13.04 -16.10 15.58
N GLU A 723 11.89 -15.44 15.33
CA GLU A 723 11.80 -13.98 15.24
C GLU A 723 12.20 -13.30 16.55
N ILE A 724 11.70 -13.79 17.67
CA ILE A 724 12.08 -13.29 19.01
C ILE A 724 13.57 -13.48 19.27
N SER A 725 14.15 -14.59 18.86
CA SER A 725 15.58 -14.85 19.01
C SER A 725 16.44 -13.91 18.18
N THR A 726 15.98 -13.54 17.00
CA THR A 726 16.63 -12.54 16.14
C THR A 726 16.55 -11.14 16.78
N LEU A 727 15.42 -10.81 17.37
CA LEU A 727 15.24 -9.55 18.11
C LEU A 727 16.13 -9.48 19.37
N ILE A 728 16.34 -10.57 20.06
CA ILE A 728 17.26 -10.66 21.20
C ILE A 728 18.71 -10.38 20.77
N GLN A 729 19.13 -10.85 19.60
CA GLN A 729 20.49 -10.63 19.08
C GLN A 729 20.75 -9.19 18.65
N GLY A 730 19.70 -8.46 18.24
CA GLY A 730 19.81 -7.06 17.81
C GLY A 730 19.55 -6.01 18.92
N ALA A 731 19.07 -6.42 20.06
CA ALA A 731 18.68 -5.51 21.13
C ALA A 731 19.89 -5.10 22.00
N LYS A 732 19.98 -3.81 22.30
CA LYS A 732 21.06 -3.23 23.13
C LYS A 732 20.62 -2.90 24.58
N ASN A 733 19.36 -3.20 24.93
CA ASN A 733 18.82 -2.86 26.25
C ASN A 733 18.55 -4.13 27.06
N ASP A 734 19.27 -4.29 28.16
CA ASP A 734 19.21 -5.48 29.01
C ASP A 734 17.81 -5.78 29.60
N SER A 735 17.04 -4.74 29.90
CA SER A 735 15.64 -4.90 30.39
C SER A 735 14.72 -5.46 29.30
N PHE A 736 14.88 -5.01 28.09
CA PHE A 736 14.09 -5.48 26.95
C PHE A 736 14.50 -6.91 26.53
N ILE A 737 15.80 -7.21 26.61
CA ILE A 737 16.33 -8.56 26.37
C ILE A 737 15.77 -9.56 27.40
N ALA A 738 15.64 -9.14 28.66
CA ALA A 738 15.09 -9.99 29.72
C ALA A 738 13.60 -10.32 29.46
N GLU A 739 12.84 -9.37 28.96
CA GLU A 739 11.42 -9.55 28.67
C GLU A 739 11.20 -10.44 27.43
N LEU A 740 11.99 -10.25 26.38
CA LEU A 740 11.99 -11.13 25.21
C LEU A 740 12.39 -12.57 25.56
N LYS A 741 13.37 -12.75 26.42
CA LYS A 741 13.75 -14.07 26.96
C LYS A 741 12.64 -14.70 27.81
N ARG A 742 11.81 -13.88 28.48
CA ARG A 742 10.64 -14.35 29.24
C ARG A 742 9.54 -14.85 28.31
N ILE A 743 9.29 -14.11 27.23
CA ILE A 743 8.33 -14.52 26.20
C ILE A 743 8.79 -15.81 25.53
N ASN A 744 10.06 -15.88 25.17
CA ASN A 744 10.64 -17.07 24.54
C ASN A 744 10.48 -18.33 25.42
N ARG A 745 10.68 -18.19 26.73
CA ARG A 745 10.44 -19.28 27.71
C ARG A 745 8.95 -19.64 27.87
N LYS A 746 8.02 -18.69 27.66
CA LYS A 746 6.58 -19.00 27.63
C LYS A 746 6.21 -19.82 26.41
N ILE A 747 6.75 -19.49 25.26
CA ILE A 747 6.54 -20.24 24.02
C ILE A 747 7.09 -21.66 24.16
N ASP A 748 8.27 -21.82 24.77
CA ASP A 748 8.84 -23.15 25.03
C ASP A 748 7.94 -24.01 25.93
N ARG A 749 7.32 -23.41 26.93
CA ARG A 749 6.36 -24.12 27.79
C ARG A 749 5.08 -24.54 27.05
N ASP A 750 4.59 -23.70 26.12
CA ASP A 750 3.37 -24.01 25.38
C ASP A 750 3.62 -25.08 24.29
N ILE A 751 4.81 -25.12 23.73
CA ILE A 751 5.25 -26.21 22.81
C ILE A 751 5.35 -27.55 23.56
N GLN A 752 5.71 -27.52 24.84
CA GLN A 752 5.88 -28.72 25.70
C GLN A 752 4.59 -29.13 26.41
N ASN A 753 3.48 -28.39 26.24
CA ASN A 753 2.27 -28.61 27.04
C ASN A 753 1.59 -29.95 26.68
N GLU A 754 1.49 -30.80 27.66
CA GLU A 754 1.00 -32.19 27.54
C GLU A 754 -0.48 -32.33 27.13
N LYS A 755 -1.32 -31.34 27.39
CA LYS A 755 -2.76 -31.44 27.15
C LYS A 755 -3.17 -31.71 25.68
N SER A 756 -2.38 -31.24 24.75
CA SER A 756 -2.66 -31.50 23.32
C SER A 756 -2.32 -32.94 22.92
N TRP A 757 -1.46 -33.59 23.69
CA TRP A 757 -0.99 -34.96 23.45
C TRP A 757 -1.92 -36.01 24.03
N GLU A 758 -2.59 -35.75 25.13
CA GLU A 758 -3.60 -36.64 25.69
C GLU A 758 -4.74 -36.91 24.72
N VAL A 759 -5.08 -35.93 23.90
CA VAL A 759 -6.10 -36.08 22.86
C VAL A 759 -5.60 -36.95 21.71
N PHE A 760 -4.36 -36.74 21.27
CA PHE A 760 -3.73 -37.54 20.22
C PHE A 760 -3.55 -39.00 20.70
N ASP A 761 -3.01 -39.22 21.90
CA ASP A 761 -2.77 -40.55 22.48
C ASP A 761 -4.07 -41.35 22.57
N ARG A 762 -5.19 -40.69 22.93
CA ARG A 762 -6.51 -41.35 23.00
C ARG A 762 -7.01 -41.79 21.64
N TYR A 763 -6.97 -40.88 20.63
CA TYR A 763 -7.41 -41.24 19.28
C TYR A 763 -6.51 -42.23 18.60
N PHE A 764 -5.21 -42.15 18.87
CA PHE A 764 -4.24 -43.08 18.31
C PHE A 764 -4.44 -44.52 18.85
N ASP A 765 -4.63 -44.67 20.14
CA ASP A 765 -4.88 -45.96 20.76
C ASP A 765 -6.23 -46.56 20.36
N GLU A 766 -7.24 -45.72 20.20
CA GLU A 766 -8.56 -46.17 19.69
C GLU A 766 -8.49 -46.72 18.27
N VAL A 767 -7.68 -46.11 17.39
CA VAL A 767 -7.52 -46.54 15.99
C VAL A 767 -6.58 -47.74 15.89
N HIS A 768 -5.57 -47.83 16.75
CA HIS A 768 -4.53 -48.85 16.66
C HIS A 768 -4.62 -49.92 17.76
N GLN A 769 -5.82 -50.18 18.23
CA GLN A 769 -6.12 -51.30 19.16
C GLN A 769 -5.27 -51.27 20.42
N GLU A 770 -5.24 -50.14 21.15
CA GLU A 770 -4.51 -49.94 22.39
C GLU A 770 -2.99 -50.17 22.24
N PHE A 771 -2.44 -49.70 21.15
CA PHE A 771 -1.03 -49.87 20.82
C PHE A 771 -0.06 -49.42 21.93
N HIS A 772 -0.33 -48.23 22.52
CA HIS A 772 0.50 -47.77 23.64
C HIS A 772 0.43 -48.68 24.85
N SER A 773 -0.74 -49.17 25.16
CA SER A 773 -0.93 -50.11 26.27
C SER A 773 -0.19 -51.41 26.03
N ARG A 774 -0.26 -51.94 24.82
CA ARG A 774 0.49 -53.18 24.46
C ARG A 774 1.98 -52.95 24.46
N LEU A 775 2.45 -51.86 23.87
CA LEU A 775 3.86 -51.50 23.80
C LEU A 775 4.47 -51.28 25.20
N ARG A 776 3.72 -50.65 26.12
CA ARG A 776 4.13 -50.48 27.52
C ARG A 776 4.18 -51.78 28.30
N SER A 777 3.26 -52.69 28.03
CA SER A 777 3.28 -54.01 28.69
C SER A 777 4.48 -54.86 28.28
N MET A 778 4.92 -54.72 27.01
CA MET A 778 6.09 -55.43 26.49
C MET A 778 7.43 -54.76 26.83
N HIS A 779 7.41 -53.41 26.97
CA HIS A 779 8.61 -52.60 27.19
C HIS A 779 8.33 -51.48 28.21
N PRO A 780 8.26 -51.82 29.51
CA PRO A 780 7.88 -50.84 30.57
C PRO A 780 8.88 -49.69 30.75
N GLU A 781 10.11 -49.85 30.28
CA GLU A 781 11.20 -48.86 30.34
C GLU A 781 11.09 -47.72 29.32
N LEU A 782 10.09 -47.73 28.45
CA LEU A 782 9.90 -46.67 27.47
C LEU A 782 9.33 -45.37 28.09
N THR A 783 10.00 -44.28 27.84
CA THR A 783 9.55 -42.96 28.30
C THR A 783 8.40 -42.45 27.43
N PRO A 784 7.59 -41.49 27.94
CA PRO A 784 6.51 -40.88 27.13
C PRO A 784 6.97 -40.31 25.79
N GLY A 785 8.16 -39.71 25.71
CA GLY A 785 8.76 -39.23 24.49
C GLY A 785 9.11 -40.33 23.49
N GLU A 786 9.55 -41.48 23.97
CA GLU A 786 9.88 -42.65 23.16
C GLU A 786 8.59 -43.34 22.64
N LEU A 787 7.55 -43.37 23.43
CA LEU A 787 6.23 -43.85 23.00
C LEU A 787 5.66 -43.02 21.88
N ARG A 788 5.76 -41.70 21.98
CA ARG A 788 5.38 -40.77 20.90
C ARG A 788 6.19 -41.03 19.61
N LEU A 789 7.48 -41.27 19.76
CA LEU A 789 8.31 -41.60 18.61
C LEU A 789 7.83 -42.92 17.95
N CYS A 790 7.43 -43.92 18.76
CA CYS A 790 6.86 -45.18 18.27
C CYS A 790 5.54 -44.92 17.49
N SER A 791 4.67 -44.05 17.98
CA SER A 791 3.42 -43.68 17.28
C SER A 791 3.69 -43.07 15.91
N TYR A 792 4.61 -42.12 15.83
CA TYR A 792 4.98 -41.49 14.55
C TYR A 792 5.60 -42.49 13.58
N LEU A 793 6.45 -43.38 14.10
CA LEU A 793 7.06 -44.42 13.27
C LEU A 793 6.02 -45.42 12.76
N ARG A 794 5.02 -45.76 13.56
CA ARG A 794 3.90 -46.63 13.18
C ARG A 794 3.00 -45.96 12.12
N MET A 795 2.84 -44.65 12.18
CA MET A 795 2.15 -43.86 11.17
C MET A 795 3.00 -43.64 9.90
N ASN A 796 4.18 -44.20 9.83
CA ASN A 796 5.14 -44.05 8.75
C ASN A 796 5.56 -42.60 8.46
N VAL A 797 5.61 -41.74 9.48
CA VAL A 797 6.05 -40.36 9.36
C VAL A 797 7.57 -40.31 9.19
N SER A 798 8.06 -39.51 8.25
CA SER A 798 9.50 -39.43 7.96
C SER A 798 10.31 -38.77 9.09
N THR A 799 11.59 -39.07 9.21
CA THR A 799 12.50 -38.48 10.22
C THR A 799 12.52 -36.94 10.17
N LYS A 800 12.40 -36.37 8.96
CA LYS A 800 12.37 -34.91 8.78
C LYS A 800 11.07 -34.27 9.31
N GLU A 801 9.97 -34.99 9.22
CA GLU A 801 8.67 -34.56 9.72
C GLU A 801 8.53 -34.81 11.23
N ILE A 802 9.15 -35.86 11.76
CA ILE A 802 9.18 -36.15 13.21
C ILE A 802 9.98 -35.10 13.98
N ALA A 803 11.07 -34.59 13.42
CA ALA A 803 11.94 -33.62 14.07
C ALA A 803 11.18 -32.39 14.63
N PRO A 804 10.37 -31.67 13.84
CA PRO A 804 9.57 -30.56 14.34
C PRO A 804 8.44 -30.98 15.28
N LEU A 805 7.90 -32.20 15.13
CA LEU A 805 6.86 -32.73 16.02
C LEU A 805 7.39 -33.02 17.43
N MET A 806 8.60 -33.44 17.54
CA MET A 806 9.26 -33.74 18.80
C MET A 806 10.13 -32.60 19.35
N ASN A 807 10.17 -31.47 18.59
CA ASN A 807 10.98 -30.29 18.89
C ASN A 807 12.47 -30.61 19.09
N ILE A 808 13.02 -31.46 18.26
CA ILE A 808 14.45 -31.83 18.25
C ILE A 808 14.99 -31.73 16.81
N SER A 809 16.32 -31.72 16.69
CA SER A 809 16.93 -31.74 15.37
C SER A 809 16.71 -33.08 14.66
N VAL A 810 16.80 -33.10 13.32
CA VAL A 810 16.72 -34.33 12.53
C VAL A 810 17.73 -35.37 13.04
N ARG A 811 18.94 -34.91 13.35
CA ARG A 811 19.98 -35.75 14.00
C ARG A 811 19.58 -36.23 15.40
N GLY A 812 18.82 -35.39 16.12
CA GLY A 812 18.22 -35.76 17.42
C GLY A 812 17.21 -36.89 17.30
N VAL A 813 16.39 -36.89 16.25
CA VAL A 813 15.46 -37.98 15.94
C VAL A 813 16.21 -39.29 15.61
N GLU A 814 17.27 -39.19 14.82
CA GLU A 814 18.11 -40.37 14.49
C GLU A 814 18.74 -41.02 15.73
N ILE A 815 19.28 -40.19 16.62
CA ILE A 815 19.81 -40.65 17.89
C ILE A 815 18.70 -41.29 18.76
N SER A 816 17.54 -40.71 18.77
CA SER A 816 16.38 -41.22 19.51
C SER A 816 15.88 -42.54 18.93
N ARG A 817 15.85 -42.69 17.61
CA ARG A 817 15.57 -43.97 16.94
C ARG A 817 16.61 -45.04 17.26
N TYR A 818 17.88 -44.67 17.28
CA TYR A 818 18.96 -45.59 17.68
C TYR A 818 18.80 -46.05 19.11
N ARG A 819 18.52 -45.14 20.07
CA ARG A 819 18.28 -45.47 21.49
C ARG A 819 17.04 -46.34 21.67
N LEU A 820 15.97 -46.01 20.92
CA LEU A 820 14.73 -46.77 20.92
C LEU A 820 14.98 -48.22 20.46
N ARG A 821 15.72 -48.43 19.37
CA ARG A 821 16.09 -49.76 18.90
C ARG A 821 16.83 -50.58 19.98
N LYS A 822 17.74 -49.94 20.70
CA LYS A 822 18.48 -50.59 21.76
C LYS A 822 17.58 -51.01 22.95
N LYS A 823 16.62 -50.17 23.30
CA LYS A 823 15.62 -50.47 24.34
C LYS A 823 14.66 -51.57 23.92
N LEU A 824 14.23 -51.55 22.68
CA LEU A 824 13.37 -52.59 22.13
C LEU A 824 14.13 -53.91 21.83
N LYS A 825 15.43 -53.97 22.11
CA LYS A 825 16.33 -55.14 21.93
C LYS A 825 16.31 -55.66 20.48
N LEU A 826 16.24 -54.77 19.48
CA LEU A 826 16.19 -55.11 18.06
C LEU A 826 17.61 -55.20 17.48
N ASP A 827 17.89 -56.29 16.73
CA ASP A 827 19.13 -56.45 16.01
C ASP A 827 19.35 -55.38 14.92
N GLN A 828 20.59 -55.16 14.48
CA GLN A 828 20.93 -54.13 13.51
C GLN A 828 20.22 -54.28 12.17
N SER A 829 19.87 -55.53 11.80
CA SER A 829 19.16 -55.86 10.54
C SER A 829 17.64 -55.72 10.59
N ALA A 830 17.03 -55.66 11.76
CA ALA A 830 15.57 -55.57 11.91
C ALA A 830 15.04 -54.17 11.59
N ASN A 831 14.00 -54.05 10.78
CA ASN A 831 13.37 -52.78 10.52
C ASN A 831 12.53 -52.34 11.74
N LEU A 832 12.85 -51.15 12.33
CA LEU A 832 12.15 -50.63 13.48
C LEU A 832 10.66 -50.32 13.20
N VAL A 833 10.35 -49.87 12.03
CA VAL A 833 8.96 -49.54 11.63
C VAL A 833 8.14 -50.84 11.49
N ASP A 834 8.70 -51.84 10.81
CA ASP A 834 8.02 -53.12 10.62
C ASP A 834 7.75 -53.83 11.96
N TYR A 835 8.68 -53.74 12.89
CA TYR A 835 8.47 -54.24 14.26
C TYR A 835 7.30 -53.56 14.96
N LEU A 836 7.24 -52.20 14.88
CA LEU A 836 6.17 -51.44 15.49
C LEU A 836 4.81 -51.62 14.79
N MET A 837 4.80 -52.02 13.50
CA MET A 837 3.58 -52.36 12.78
C MET A 837 2.99 -53.70 13.22
N GLN A 838 3.81 -54.63 13.72
CA GLN A 838 3.37 -55.94 14.20
C GLN A 838 2.83 -55.92 15.64
N ILE A 839 3.19 -54.92 16.41
CA ILE A 839 2.61 -54.66 17.74
C ILE A 839 1.24 -54.02 17.61
#